data_c384035bc31566762de68036e51a2992
#
_entry.id   c384035bc31566762de68036e51a2992
#
_cell.length_a   1.000
_cell.length_b   1.000
_cell.length_c   1.000
_cell.angle_alpha   90.00
_cell.angle_beta   90.00
_cell.angle_gamma   90.00
#
_symmetry.space_group_name_H-M   'P 1'
#
loop_
_entity.id
_entity.type
_entity.pdbx_description
1 polymer ?
#
loop_
_entity_poly.entity_id
_entity_poly.type
_entity_poly.pdbx_seq_one_letter_code
_entity_poly.pdbx_strand_id
1 'polypeptide(L)'
;MRYMPVVTLVWAAFAAAGDDGGTAIARLESGEYALRRGGREYARCALPAVKGVEPPAVAVAAAGDGWTRLRLTWTLPKAVAQDEAALTFRLPEDVDFWWAPHLAPNAGDCIAQHVFRSPALIAAAGPRVLAIVPDLDICGAAAATPWFMDIDAPARTLVLGLGQTKIIGHVHYHRAPGMVLGPGTVELGFYATAYEDPAAPPNPWARTAAFLWTRWGRPLFERGEPATAPLDAYVTHTYRWAFESWKEAIWQEFTLDGVRVGAPKFIANTTESPNYPGPMDQREFLSIWNQAWFSSLRSATGVARWARRKGDAALGEKAELTKAFALAAPMRDGLFPAVYRTAMEQVEVGGVRVNRSKGWATGYWTNSNRVPWERGVTDAWYHILDASFTALLMLRWNEEIAPDPKLAAYAETYATKLLSLQDAKGFFPAWIEPATGRISEVLRESPESAMSATCLLKLAAVTGAERWRRAALKTVDALIRDIIPQGRWEDFETYWSCCGWGKEEFLGRKVPRCGMFKSNTLSMFWTAEALLEAYRATRRDEYLRWGRRVLDELSMYQQVWQPPFIHVPALGGFGVMNFDGEWNDSRQTLFCELFMDYYRATGDPVLFERGTAALRSGFVMMYCPENPKAKPLWEKVWPFFGKEDYGFTMENYGHVGTADRGGGGIGSFTIYDWGNGAAAEARNRVYDHYGDVYVDRARGHAFGIDGVAAEFRGGAIRLVDRVARPRKVKVVFEDGSALAIELDGAAVVPLEGASEAGSSRPAGGR
;
A
#
# COMPACT_ATOMS: atom_id res chain seq x y z
N MET A 1 37.44 -19.79 -63.64
CA MET A 1 36.26 -19.21 -63.05
C MET A 1 36.49 -19.07 -61.53
N ARG A 2 36.77 -17.86 -61.07
CA ARG A 2 37.02 -17.55 -59.65
C ARG A 2 35.72 -17.03 -59.05
N TYR A 3 35.17 -17.71 -58.06
CA TYR A 3 34.09 -17.19 -57.27
C TYR A 3 34.61 -16.15 -56.29
N MET A 4 34.13 -14.92 -56.42
CA MET A 4 34.24 -13.87 -55.36
C MET A 4 33.04 -14.04 -54.39
N PRO A 5 33.26 -14.00 -53.08
CA PRO A 5 32.15 -13.90 -52.15
C PRO A 5 31.65 -12.44 -52.13
N VAL A 6 30.37 -12.27 -52.37
CA VAL A 6 29.64 -11.03 -52.14
C VAL A 6 29.48 -10.84 -50.64
N VAL A 7 30.26 -9.90 -50.05
CA VAL A 7 30.04 -9.44 -48.67
C VAL A 7 28.89 -8.45 -48.75
N THR A 8 27.70 -8.88 -48.36
CA THR A 8 26.53 -8.01 -48.16
C THR A 8 26.73 -7.27 -46.84
N LEU A 9 27.24 -6.02 -46.89
CA LEU A 9 27.20 -5.10 -45.80
C LEU A 9 25.75 -4.72 -45.52
N VAL A 10 25.11 -5.38 -44.52
CA VAL A 10 23.85 -4.91 -43.96
C VAL A 10 24.18 -3.69 -43.07
N TRP A 11 24.08 -2.53 -43.63
CA TRP A 11 23.97 -1.28 -42.88
C TRP A 11 22.59 -1.28 -42.25
N ALA A 12 22.49 -1.78 -40.99
CA ALA A 12 21.34 -1.48 -40.17
C ALA A 12 21.39 -0.01 -39.82
N ALA A 13 20.64 0.80 -40.56
CA ALA A 13 20.34 2.16 -40.16
C ALA A 13 19.60 2.10 -38.83
N PHE A 14 20.28 2.41 -37.72
CA PHE A 14 19.64 2.67 -36.46
C PHE A 14 18.77 3.92 -36.65
N ALA A 15 17.46 3.70 -36.81
CA ALA A 15 16.47 4.74 -36.77
C ALA A 15 16.61 5.45 -35.42
N ALA A 16 17.13 6.68 -35.44
CA ALA A 16 16.87 7.63 -34.36
C ALA A 16 15.35 7.63 -34.20
N ALA A 17 14.84 7.27 -33.00
CA ALA A 17 13.46 7.51 -32.65
C ALA A 17 13.26 9.03 -32.84
N GLY A 18 12.34 9.37 -33.71
CA GLY A 18 12.22 10.66 -34.33
C GLY A 18 11.99 11.82 -33.39
N ASP A 19 11.86 12.99 -33.96
CA ASP A 19 11.59 14.33 -33.42
C ASP A 19 10.32 14.46 -32.53
N ASP A 20 9.69 13.36 -32.12
CA ASP A 20 8.45 13.33 -31.34
C ASP A 20 8.64 13.53 -29.81
N GLY A 21 9.77 14.08 -29.39
CA GLY A 21 9.99 14.40 -27.97
C GLY A 21 10.19 13.19 -27.03
N GLY A 22 10.43 11.99 -27.56
CA GLY A 22 10.71 10.78 -26.80
C GLY A 22 12.17 10.68 -26.31
N THR A 23 12.46 9.68 -25.45
CA THR A 23 13.81 9.36 -24.99
C THR A 23 14.55 8.58 -26.09
N ALA A 24 15.67 9.11 -26.57
CA ALA A 24 16.53 8.42 -27.52
C ALA A 24 17.57 7.57 -26.77
N ILE A 25 17.75 6.32 -27.17
CA ILE A 25 18.84 5.45 -26.71
C ILE A 25 19.76 5.21 -27.93
N ALA A 26 20.96 5.79 -27.89
CA ALA A 26 21.88 5.77 -29.02
C ALA A 26 23.23 5.16 -28.64
N ARG A 27 23.75 4.30 -29.49
CA ARG A 27 25.12 3.76 -29.35
C ARG A 27 26.16 4.85 -29.63
N LEU A 28 27.16 4.97 -28.76
CA LEU A 28 28.29 5.86 -28.89
C LEU A 28 29.46 5.15 -29.59
N GLU A 29 30.45 5.93 -30.09
CA GLU A 29 31.71 5.40 -30.65
C GLU A 29 32.48 4.55 -29.63
N SER A 30 32.37 4.85 -28.34
CA SER A 30 32.94 4.05 -27.24
C SER A 30 32.33 2.66 -27.09
N GLY A 31 31.21 2.36 -27.76
CA GLY A 31 30.41 1.13 -27.60
C GLY A 31 29.39 1.21 -26.48
N GLU A 32 29.39 2.26 -25.67
CA GLU A 32 28.36 2.54 -24.66
C GLU A 32 27.07 3.06 -25.30
N TYR A 33 26.00 3.10 -24.54
CA TYR A 33 24.72 3.67 -24.94
C TYR A 33 24.42 4.92 -24.11
N ALA A 34 24.00 6.00 -24.79
CA ALA A 34 23.55 7.23 -24.15
C ALA A 34 22.03 7.33 -24.19
N LEU A 35 21.43 7.67 -23.05
CA LEU A 35 20.04 8.02 -22.91
C LEU A 35 19.90 9.53 -23.02
N ARG A 36 19.19 10.01 -24.06
CA ARG A 36 19.12 11.44 -24.41
C ARG A 36 17.68 11.88 -24.65
N ARG A 37 17.42 13.16 -24.39
CA ARG A 37 16.20 13.85 -24.82
C ARG A 37 16.51 15.30 -25.18
N GLY A 38 15.97 15.79 -26.30
CA GLY A 38 16.23 17.15 -26.77
C GLY A 38 17.72 17.46 -26.91
N GLY A 39 18.53 16.49 -27.37
CA GLY A 39 19.99 16.62 -27.48
C GLY A 39 20.77 16.51 -26.17
N ARG A 40 20.11 16.55 -25.02
CA ARG A 40 20.74 16.46 -23.70
C ARG A 40 20.88 15.01 -23.23
N GLU A 41 22.01 14.69 -22.63
CA GLU A 41 22.29 13.37 -22.04
C GLU A 41 21.81 13.30 -20.58
N TYR A 42 21.10 12.20 -20.25
CA TYR A 42 20.60 11.91 -18.90
C TYR A 42 21.34 10.76 -18.24
N ALA A 43 21.86 9.82 -19.02
CA ALA A 43 22.69 8.74 -18.53
C ALA A 43 23.50 8.10 -19.64
N ARG A 44 24.57 7.39 -19.27
CA ARG A 44 25.28 6.43 -20.13
C ARG A 44 25.25 5.05 -19.51
N CYS A 45 25.14 4.02 -20.34
CA CYS A 45 25.27 2.65 -19.88
C CYS A 45 26.19 1.82 -20.77
N ALA A 46 27.00 0.97 -20.13
CA ALA A 46 27.76 -0.06 -20.79
C ALA A 46 26.93 -1.34 -20.83
N LEU A 47 27.03 -2.10 -21.94
CA LEU A 47 26.38 -3.41 -22.02
C LEU A 47 27.11 -4.42 -21.12
N PRO A 48 26.36 -5.33 -20.47
CA PRO A 48 26.97 -6.38 -19.68
C PRO A 48 27.68 -7.39 -20.57
N ALA A 49 28.90 -7.78 -20.17
CA ALA A 49 29.64 -8.86 -20.82
C ALA A 49 29.29 -10.21 -20.21
N VAL A 50 29.06 -11.22 -21.07
CA VAL A 50 28.93 -12.61 -20.63
C VAL A 50 30.21 -13.36 -21.04
N LYS A 51 30.83 -14.04 -20.08
CA LYS A 51 32.15 -14.64 -20.24
C LYS A 51 32.19 -15.67 -21.36
N GLY A 52 33.03 -15.39 -22.36
CA GLY A 52 33.23 -16.30 -23.52
C GLY A 52 32.04 -16.33 -24.48
N VAL A 53 31.19 -15.32 -24.46
CA VAL A 53 30.03 -15.16 -25.34
C VAL A 53 30.14 -13.84 -26.10
N GLU A 54 29.71 -13.83 -27.35
CA GLU A 54 29.60 -12.63 -28.15
C GLU A 54 28.67 -11.59 -27.49
N PRO A 55 28.88 -10.29 -27.73
CA PRO A 55 27.97 -9.26 -27.24
C PRO A 55 26.51 -9.54 -27.60
N PRO A 56 25.56 -9.10 -26.77
CA PRO A 56 24.15 -9.37 -27.04
C PRO A 56 23.67 -8.65 -28.30
N ALA A 57 22.70 -9.23 -28.98
CA ALA A 57 21.89 -8.48 -29.92
C ALA A 57 21.09 -7.41 -29.17
N VAL A 58 21.12 -6.18 -29.67
CA VAL A 58 20.45 -5.03 -29.05
C VAL A 58 19.28 -4.59 -29.91
N ALA A 59 18.08 -4.56 -29.35
CA ALA A 59 16.91 -3.99 -29.99
C ALA A 59 16.44 -2.76 -29.18
N VAL A 60 16.19 -1.66 -29.89
CA VAL A 60 15.65 -0.42 -29.33
C VAL A 60 14.36 -0.09 -30.05
N ALA A 61 13.29 0.19 -29.31
CA ALA A 61 11.97 0.51 -29.86
C ALA A 61 11.27 1.59 -29.01
N ALA A 62 10.52 2.47 -29.67
CA ALA A 62 9.59 3.37 -28.97
C ALA A 62 8.48 2.54 -28.30
N ALA A 63 8.09 2.97 -27.08
CA ALA A 63 7.08 2.28 -26.28
C ALA A 63 5.85 3.17 -25.94
N GLY A 64 5.70 4.29 -26.66
CA GLY A 64 4.63 5.27 -26.42
C GLY A 64 4.94 6.22 -25.26
N ASP A 65 4.23 7.35 -25.22
CA ASP A 65 4.28 8.35 -24.12
C ASP A 65 5.69 8.77 -23.69
N GLY A 66 6.64 8.82 -24.62
CA GLY A 66 8.04 9.20 -24.38
C GLY A 66 8.89 8.11 -23.72
N TRP A 67 8.36 6.88 -23.58
CA TRP A 67 9.13 5.72 -23.16
C TRP A 67 9.82 5.04 -24.34
N THR A 68 11.02 4.55 -24.08
CA THR A 68 11.80 3.75 -25.04
C THR A 68 12.22 2.46 -24.39
N ARG A 69 12.00 1.34 -25.09
CA ARG A 69 12.39 -0.01 -24.68
C ARG A 69 13.74 -0.35 -25.24
N LEU A 70 14.64 -0.90 -24.42
CA LEU A 70 15.85 -1.57 -24.87
C LEU A 70 15.79 -3.03 -24.42
N ARG A 71 16.12 -3.95 -25.36
CA ARG A 71 16.18 -5.40 -25.12
C ARG A 71 17.55 -5.92 -25.53
N LEU A 72 18.16 -6.71 -24.66
CA LEU A 72 19.40 -7.45 -24.89
C LEU A 72 19.08 -8.92 -25.03
N THR A 73 19.65 -9.58 -26.02
CA THR A 73 19.43 -11.00 -26.26
C THR A 73 20.77 -11.69 -26.52
N TRP A 74 21.12 -12.65 -25.68
CA TRP A 74 22.26 -13.53 -25.86
C TRP A 74 21.79 -14.88 -26.33
N THR A 75 22.56 -15.50 -27.24
CA THR A 75 22.37 -16.91 -27.63
C THR A 75 23.56 -17.70 -27.09
N LEU A 76 23.29 -18.56 -26.13
CA LEU A 76 24.30 -19.31 -25.40
C LEU A 76 24.33 -20.76 -25.90
N PRO A 77 25.41 -21.21 -26.58
CA PRO A 77 25.50 -22.59 -27.07
C PRO A 77 25.67 -23.60 -25.94
N LYS A 78 26.11 -23.16 -24.77
CA LYS A 78 26.29 -23.94 -23.55
C LYS A 78 26.02 -23.07 -22.32
N ALA A 79 25.81 -23.70 -21.17
CA ALA A 79 25.69 -23.00 -19.91
C ALA A 79 26.97 -22.24 -19.55
N VAL A 80 26.80 -21.03 -19.03
CA VAL A 80 27.89 -20.13 -18.60
C VAL A 80 27.72 -19.81 -17.14
N ALA A 81 28.70 -20.17 -16.31
CA ALA A 81 28.76 -19.79 -14.91
C ALA A 81 29.36 -18.38 -14.79
N GLN A 82 28.59 -17.46 -14.20
CA GLN A 82 28.95 -16.06 -14.01
C GLN A 82 28.14 -15.49 -12.84
N ASP A 83 28.74 -14.66 -12.00
CA ASP A 83 28.04 -14.15 -10.81
C ASP A 83 26.96 -13.15 -11.15
N GLU A 84 27.20 -12.27 -12.12
CA GLU A 84 26.22 -11.27 -12.58
C GLU A 84 26.44 -10.84 -14.04
N ALA A 85 25.36 -10.33 -14.66
CA ALA A 85 25.40 -9.62 -15.92
C ALA A 85 24.53 -8.35 -15.80
N ALA A 86 25.16 -7.19 -15.58
CA ALA A 86 24.45 -5.98 -15.18
C ALA A 86 24.70 -4.79 -16.10
N LEU A 87 23.63 -4.06 -16.40
CA LEU A 87 23.65 -2.71 -16.97
C LEU A 87 23.92 -1.71 -15.85
N THR A 88 24.97 -0.91 -16.00
CA THR A 88 25.28 0.18 -15.08
C THR A 88 25.06 1.50 -15.78
N PHE A 89 24.10 2.28 -15.32
CA PHE A 89 23.78 3.60 -15.83
C PHE A 89 24.55 4.64 -15.01
N ARG A 90 25.49 5.33 -15.66
CA ARG A 90 26.22 6.45 -15.05
C ARG A 90 25.46 7.75 -15.30
N LEU A 91 25.25 8.52 -14.26
CA LEU A 91 24.47 9.75 -14.25
C LEU A 91 25.35 11.00 -14.21
N PRO A 92 24.87 12.17 -14.67
CA PRO A 92 25.54 13.45 -14.53
C PRO A 92 25.84 13.85 -13.08
N GLU A 93 26.76 14.79 -12.89
CA GLU A 93 27.22 15.22 -11.56
C GLU A 93 26.16 15.99 -10.75
N ASP A 94 25.22 16.62 -11.43
CA ASP A 94 24.19 17.47 -10.83
C ASP A 94 22.92 16.70 -10.38
N VAL A 95 22.92 15.37 -10.40
CA VAL A 95 21.82 14.56 -9.84
C VAL A 95 21.84 14.63 -8.32
N ASP A 96 20.72 15.07 -7.74
CA ASP A 96 20.53 15.28 -6.30
C ASP A 96 19.33 14.54 -5.70
N PHE A 97 18.47 13.96 -6.55
CA PHE A 97 17.32 13.17 -6.15
C PHE A 97 17.46 11.71 -6.62
N TRP A 98 17.17 10.78 -5.70
CA TRP A 98 17.27 9.35 -5.89
C TRP A 98 16.04 8.66 -5.33
N TRP A 99 15.49 7.69 -6.06
CA TRP A 99 14.41 6.87 -5.57
C TRP A 99 14.44 5.45 -6.13
N ALA A 100 14.19 4.49 -5.25
CA ALA A 100 13.96 3.09 -5.54
C ALA A 100 12.93 2.52 -4.53
N PRO A 101 12.23 1.43 -4.85
CA PRO A 101 11.20 0.87 -3.94
C PRO A 101 11.76 0.21 -2.68
N HIS A 102 13.08 0.03 -2.61
CA HIS A 102 13.77 -0.57 -1.46
C HIS A 102 15.17 0.02 -1.30
N LEU A 103 15.67 0.01 -0.06
CA LEU A 103 17.03 0.43 0.25
C LEU A 103 18.04 -0.69 -0.07
N ALA A 104 19.25 -0.29 -0.48
CA ALA A 104 20.45 -1.12 -0.57
C ALA A 104 21.58 -0.40 0.16
N PRO A 105 21.64 -0.46 1.51
CA PRO A 105 22.44 0.47 2.32
C PRO A 105 23.94 0.21 2.30
N ASN A 106 24.40 -1.03 2.06
CA ASN A 106 25.81 -1.40 2.15
C ASN A 106 26.39 -1.78 0.78
N ALA A 107 27.71 -1.79 0.69
CA ALA A 107 28.39 -2.36 -0.46
C ALA A 107 28.07 -3.86 -0.59
N GLY A 108 27.68 -4.30 -1.78
CA GLY A 108 27.25 -5.68 -2.03
C GLY A 108 25.74 -5.92 -1.81
N ASP A 109 25.02 -4.98 -1.19
CA ASP A 109 23.55 -5.01 -1.15
C ASP A 109 22.98 -4.76 -2.56
N CYS A 110 21.75 -5.23 -2.73
CA CYS A 110 20.96 -4.98 -3.94
C CYS A 110 19.48 -5.01 -3.60
N ILE A 111 18.67 -4.64 -4.56
CA ILE A 111 17.22 -4.73 -4.47
C ILE A 111 16.79 -5.96 -5.28
N ALA A 112 16.42 -7.04 -4.60
CA ALA A 112 16.04 -8.29 -5.24
C ALA A 112 14.66 -8.24 -5.88
N GLN A 113 14.45 -9.06 -6.90
CA GLN A 113 13.15 -9.18 -7.59
C GLN A 113 11.96 -9.44 -6.65
N HIS A 114 12.19 -10.03 -5.48
CA HIS A 114 11.15 -10.37 -4.51
C HIS A 114 10.51 -9.17 -3.82
N VAL A 115 11.19 -8.01 -3.78
CA VAL A 115 10.69 -6.80 -3.11
C VAL A 115 10.04 -5.79 -4.04
N PHE A 116 9.90 -6.12 -5.32
CA PHE A 116 9.35 -5.18 -6.29
C PHE A 116 7.82 -5.23 -6.36
N ARG A 117 7.20 -4.13 -5.98
CA ARG A 117 5.76 -3.86 -6.15
C ARG A 117 5.53 -3.12 -7.47
N SER A 118 6.18 -1.97 -7.60
CA SER A 118 6.28 -1.16 -8.80
C SER A 118 7.76 -0.93 -9.09
N PRO A 119 8.44 -1.85 -9.81
CA PRO A 119 9.88 -1.81 -9.97
C PRO A 119 10.31 -0.65 -10.85
N ALA A 120 11.08 0.27 -10.28
CA ALA A 120 11.67 1.39 -10.99
C ALA A 120 12.89 1.93 -10.25
N LEU A 121 13.80 2.57 -10.98
CA LEU A 121 14.85 3.43 -10.46
C LEU A 121 14.63 4.83 -11.03
N ILE A 122 14.55 5.83 -10.17
CA ILE A 122 14.29 7.22 -10.56
C ILE A 122 15.42 8.09 -10.03
N ALA A 123 15.96 8.93 -10.90
CA ALA A 123 16.94 9.94 -10.55
C ALA A 123 16.53 11.29 -11.14
N ALA A 124 16.79 12.38 -10.41
CA ALA A 124 16.49 13.71 -10.94
C ALA A 124 17.57 14.74 -10.59
N ALA A 125 17.59 15.82 -11.37
CA ALA A 125 18.39 17.00 -11.15
C ALA A 125 17.52 18.23 -11.43
N GLY A 126 17.01 18.86 -10.39
CA GLY A 126 15.98 19.87 -10.53
C GLY A 126 14.73 19.31 -11.24
N PRO A 127 14.26 19.94 -12.35
CA PRO A 127 13.08 19.44 -13.08
C PRO A 127 13.37 18.24 -13.99
N ARG A 128 14.63 17.89 -14.21
CA ARG A 128 15.04 16.81 -15.09
C ARG A 128 14.93 15.47 -14.41
N VAL A 129 14.12 14.57 -14.96
CA VAL A 129 13.87 13.24 -14.41
C VAL A 129 14.29 12.17 -15.40
N LEU A 130 14.98 11.16 -14.91
CA LEU A 130 15.23 9.88 -15.57
C LEU A 130 14.57 8.77 -14.79
N ALA A 131 13.78 7.92 -15.44
CA ALA A 131 13.24 6.71 -14.85
C ALA A 131 13.64 5.49 -15.70
N ILE A 132 14.06 4.42 -15.02
CA ILE A 132 14.39 3.11 -15.58
C ILE A 132 13.44 2.10 -14.97
N VAL A 133 12.71 1.36 -15.80
CA VAL A 133 11.75 0.31 -15.39
C VAL A 133 12.18 -1.00 -16.04
N PRO A 134 12.39 -2.10 -15.28
CA PRO A 134 12.70 -3.39 -15.89
C PRO A 134 11.56 -3.86 -16.80
N ASP A 135 11.91 -4.56 -17.86
CA ASP A 135 10.93 -5.16 -18.76
C ASP A 135 10.32 -6.41 -18.12
N LEU A 136 9.19 -6.26 -17.44
CA LEU A 136 8.53 -7.36 -16.71
C LEU A 136 7.97 -8.44 -17.63
N ASP A 137 7.79 -8.18 -18.92
CA ASP A 137 7.42 -9.22 -19.91
C ASP A 137 8.59 -10.22 -20.09
N ILE A 138 9.82 -9.78 -19.84
CA ILE A 138 11.03 -10.61 -19.87
C ILE A 138 11.40 -11.06 -18.46
N CYS A 139 11.69 -10.11 -17.59
CA CYS A 139 12.19 -10.36 -16.22
C CYS A 139 11.15 -11.05 -15.34
N GLY A 140 9.86 -10.90 -15.62
CA GLY A 140 8.74 -11.51 -14.92
C GLY A 140 8.33 -12.88 -15.42
N ALA A 141 8.95 -13.42 -16.48
CA ALA A 141 8.61 -14.74 -17.00
C ALA A 141 9.01 -15.85 -16.02
N ALA A 142 8.22 -16.92 -15.94
CA ALA A 142 8.45 -18.03 -14.99
C ALA A 142 9.82 -18.72 -15.17
N ALA A 143 10.37 -18.70 -16.38
CA ALA A 143 11.69 -19.25 -16.70
C ALA A 143 12.80 -18.18 -16.74
N ALA A 144 12.50 -16.93 -16.35
CA ALA A 144 13.49 -15.86 -16.37
C ALA A 144 14.65 -16.11 -15.40
N THR A 145 15.84 -15.70 -15.80
CA THR A 145 16.99 -15.66 -14.91
C THR A 145 16.71 -14.69 -13.77
N PRO A 146 17.07 -15.00 -12.52
CA PRO A 146 16.91 -14.07 -11.42
C PRO A 146 17.57 -12.73 -11.71
N TRP A 147 16.93 -11.64 -11.28
CA TRP A 147 17.37 -10.29 -11.56
C TRP A 147 17.29 -9.39 -10.32
N PHE A 148 18.02 -8.29 -10.38
CA PHE A 148 18.09 -7.32 -9.30
C PHE A 148 18.22 -5.91 -9.86
N MET A 149 17.92 -4.93 -9.02
CA MET A 149 18.28 -3.53 -9.22
C MET A 149 19.22 -3.05 -8.12
N ASP A 150 19.87 -1.90 -8.33
CA ASP A 150 20.69 -1.28 -7.30
C ASP A 150 20.82 0.23 -7.57
N ILE A 151 21.17 0.96 -6.51
CA ILE A 151 21.36 2.39 -6.51
C ILE A 151 22.58 2.73 -5.65
N ASP A 152 23.49 3.52 -6.21
CA ASP A 152 24.67 4.05 -5.51
C ASP A 152 24.78 5.54 -5.80
N ALA A 153 24.24 6.35 -4.88
CA ALA A 153 24.18 7.80 -5.04
C ALA A 153 25.58 8.46 -5.05
N PRO A 154 26.52 8.11 -4.16
CA PRO A 154 27.90 8.57 -4.23
C PRO A 154 28.61 8.25 -5.56
N ALA A 155 28.42 7.04 -6.09
CA ALA A 155 28.97 6.65 -7.37
C ALA A 155 28.17 7.19 -8.57
N ARG A 156 27.01 7.79 -8.32
CA ARG A 156 26.07 8.27 -9.34
C ARG A 156 25.67 7.19 -10.34
N THR A 157 25.33 6.00 -9.81
CA THR A 157 24.95 4.87 -10.65
C THR A 157 23.61 4.28 -10.27
N LEU A 158 22.87 3.86 -11.32
CA LEU A 158 21.73 2.96 -11.22
C LEU A 158 22.13 1.64 -11.90
N VAL A 159 21.68 0.51 -11.36
CA VAL A 159 22.03 -0.80 -11.90
C VAL A 159 20.76 -1.64 -12.12
N LEU A 160 20.70 -2.33 -13.25
CA LEU A 160 19.74 -3.40 -13.52
C LEU A 160 20.53 -4.60 -14.04
N GLY A 161 20.42 -5.76 -13.40
CA GLY A 161 21.21 -6.91 -13.73
C GLY A 161 20.53 -8.25 -13.52
N LEU A 162 21.04 -9.24 -14.24
CA LEU A 162 20.79 -10.65 -13.96
C LEU A 162 21.79 -11.11 -12.90
N GLY A 163 21.34 -11.85 -11.89
CA GLY A 163 22.18 -12.35 -10.82
C GLY A 163 21.37 -12.99 -9.71
N GLN A 164 22.02 -13.93 -9.01
CA GLN A 164 21.44 -14.51 -7.80
C GLN A 164 21.45 -13.51 -6.65
N THR A 165 20.43 -13.60 -5.81
CA THR A 165 20.34 -12.81 -4.59
C THR A 165 20.08 -13.71 -3.39
N LYS A 166 20.53 -13.31 -2.21
CA LYS A 166 20.22 -13.97 -0.95
C LYS A 166 19.72 -12.97 0.06
N ILE A 167 18.78 -13.40 0.87
CA ILE A 167 18.28 -12.60 1.99
C ILE A 167 19.23 -12.66 3.19
N ILE A 168 19.47 -11.53 3.82
CA ILE A 168 20.19 -11.40 5.08
C ILE A 168 19.21 -10.80 6.11
N GLY A 169 18.97 -11.55 7.20
CA GLY A 169 17.84 -11.25 8.06
C GLY A 169 16.52 -11.44 7.29
N HIS A 170 15.56 -10.55 7.47
CA HIS A 170 14.31 -10.60 6.71
C HIS A 170 14.11 -9.37 5.80
N VAL A 171 15.07 -8.47 5.74
CA VAL A 171 14.91 -7.18 5.07
C VAL A 171 16.04 -6.82 4.09
N HIS A 172 17.24 -7.40 4.24
CA HIS A 172 18.36 -7.12 3.36
C HIS A 172 18.51 -8.17 2.26
N TYR A 173 18.92 -7.73 1.08
CA TYR A 173 19.27 -8.61 -0.04
C TYR A 173 20.69 -8.31 -0.49
N HIS A 174 21.50 -9.36 -0.56
CA HIS A 174 22.85 -9.30 -1.09
C HIS A 174 22.93 -9.98 -2.45
N ARG A 175 23.80 -9.50 -3.29
CA ARG A 175 24.24 -10.23 -4.48
C ARG A 175 24.88 -11.54 -4.05
N ALA A 176 24.56 -12.64 -4.73
CA ALA A 176 25.08 -13.95 -4.43
C ALA A 176 25.83 -14.52 -5.66
N PRO A 177 26.95 -15.21 -5.46
CA PRO A 177 27.65 -15.87 -6.56
C PRO A 177 26.88 -17.09 -7.05
N GLY A 178 27.31 -17.62 -8.19
CA GLY A 178 26.84 -18.91 -8.69
C GLY A 178 25.67 -18.86 -9.64
N MET A 179 25.40 -17.71 -10.28
CA MET A 179 24.44 -17.67 -11.39
C MET A 179 24.95 -18.52 -12.55
N VAL A 180 24.03 -19.29 -13.18
CA VAL A 180 24.28 -20.03 -14.41
C VAL A 180 23.31 -19.53 -15.47
N LEU A 181 23.84 -19.00 -16.57
CA LEU A 181 23.09 -18.56 -17.73
C LEU A 181 23.02 -19.66 -18.77
N GLY A 182 21.85 -19.92 -19.36
CA GLY A 182 21.63 -20.80 -20.49
C GLY A 182 21.79 -22.30 -20.18
N PRO A 183 21.90 -23.17 -21.20
CA PRO A 183 22.00 -22.86 -22.65
C PRO A 183 20.69 -22.33 -23.24
N GLY A 184 20.78 -21.70 -24.40
CA GLY A 184 19.64 -21.16 -25.13
C GLY A 184 19.62 -19.62 -25.12
N THR A 185 18.45 -19.04 -25.21
CA THR A 185 18.26 -17.58 -25.23
C THR A 185 18.18 -17.04 -23.81
N VAL A 186 19.01 -16.06 -23.51
CA VAL A 186 18.96 -15.26 -22.26
C VAL A 186 18.67 -13.83 -22.63
N GLU A 187 17.76 -13.20 -21.91
CA GLU A 187 17.29 -11.86 -22.20
C GLU A 187 17.34 -10.97 -20.96
N LEU A 188 17.61 -9.68 -21.18
CA LEU A 188 17.46 -8.60 -20.22
C LEU A 188 16.90 -7.39 -20.95
N GLY A 189 15.91 -6.73 -20.36
CA GLY A 189 15.29 -5.56 -20.96
C GLY A 189 14.86 -4.52 -19.94
N PHE A 190 14.73 -3.30 -20.42
CA PHE A 190 14.18 -2.20 -19.62
C PHE A 190 13.46 -1.19 -20.51
N TYR A 191 12.60 -0.42 -19.86
CA TYR A 191 12.04 0.81 -20.40
C TYR A 191 12.71 2.01 -19.74
N ALA A 192 13.00 3.05 -20.52
CA ALA A 192 13.53 4.30 -20.01
C ALA A 192 12.68 5.48 -20.47
N THR A 193 12.51 6.46 -19.62
CA THR A 193 12.00 7.78 -19.98
C THR A 193 12.83 8.87 -19.33
N ALA A 194 13.18 9.87 -20.13
CA ALA A 194 13.81 11.10 -19.67
C ALA A 194 12.87 12.27 -19.99
N TYR A 195 12.66 13.18 -19.05
CA TYR A 195 11.77 14.31 -19.26
C TYR A 195 12.11 15.48 -18.33
N GLU A 196 11.59 16.64 -18.65
CA GLU A 196 11.53 17.76 -17.72
C GLU A 196 10.14 17.81 -17.10
N ASP A 197 10.08 17.79 -15.77
CA ASP A 197 8.82 17.93 -15.01
C ASP A 197 8.57 19.41 -14.75
N PRO A 198 7.60 20.02 -15.44
CA PRO A 198 7.27 21.44 -15.25
C PRO A 198 6.38 21.65 -14.01
N ALA A 199 5.98 20.58 -13.33
CA ALA A 199 5.05 20.66 -12.21
C ALA A 199 5.64 21.42 -11.01
N ALA A 200 4.79 22.17 -10.34
CA ALA A 200 5.09 22.81 -9.07
C ALA A 200 4.01 22.36 -8.04
N PRO A 201 4.36 21.44 -7.15
CA PRO A 201 5.67 20.82 -6.88
C PRO A 201 6.08 19.78 -7.93
N PRO A 202 7.40 19.50 -8.09
CA PRO A 202 7.88 18.41 -8.94
C PRO A 202 7.33 17.05 -8.47
N ASN A 203 6.93 16.20 -9.43
CA ASN A 203 6.37 14.88 -9.14
C ASN A 203 7.03 13.79 -10.00
N PRO A 204 8.23 13.34 -9.63
CA PRO A 204 9.01 12.41 -10.44
C PRO A 204 8.41 11.01 -10.54
N TRP A 205 7.42 10.67 -9.71
CA TRP A 205 6.77 9.35 -9.72
C TRP A 205 5.58 9.26 -10.68
N ALA A 206 4.86 10.35 -10.95
CA ALA A 206 3.59 10.35 -11.66
C ALA A 206 3.63 9.59 -13.00
N ARG A 207 4.61 9.91 -13.86
CA ARG A 207 4.77 9.28 -15.17
C ARG A 207 5.12 7.80 -15.05
N THR A 208 5.98 7.43 -14.11
CA THR A 208 6.40 6.05 -13.87
C THR A 208 5.27 5.21 -13.29
N ALA A 209 4.54 5.73 -12.30
CA ALA A 209 3.39 5.06 -11.72
C ALA A 209 2.28 4.83 -12.76
N ALA A 210 2.01 5.82 -13.61
CA ALA A 210 1.03 5.70 -14.71
C ALA A 210 1.47 4.65 -15.74
N PHE A 211 2.74 4.64 -16.15
CA PHE A 211 3.28 3.66 -17.09
C PHE A 211 3.16 2.22 -16.56
N LEU A 212 3.62 1.98 -15.33
CA LEU A 212 3.57 0.68 -14.68
C LEU A 212 2.13 0.15 -14.57
N TRP A 213 1.20 1.03 -14.17
CA TRP A 213 -0.22 0.64 -14.09
C TRP A 213 -0.80 0.33 -15.47
N THR A 214 -0.61 1.20 -16.44
CA THR A 214 -1.17 1.04 -17.79
C THR A 214 -0.59 -0.20 -18.48
N ARG A 215 0.69 -0.47 -18.29
CA ARG A 215 1.37 -1.57 -18.98
C ARG A 215 1.04 -2.94 -18.39
N TRP A 216 1.03 -3.08 -17.06
CA TRP A 216 0.89 -4.38 -16.40
C TRP A 216 -0.30 -4.44 -15.44
N GLY A 217 -0.60 -3.39 -14.70
CA GLY A 217 -1.67 -3.39 -13.70
C GLY A 217 -3.06 -3.39 -14.32
N ARG A 218 -3.32 -2.49 -15.26
CA ARG A 218 -4.64 -2.37 -15.90
C ARG A 218 -5.10 -3.64 -16.62
N PRO A 219 -4.26 -4.35 -17.39
CA PRO A 219 -4.68 -5.63 -17.99
C PRO A 219 -5.10 -6.69 -16.97
N LEU A 220 -4.48 -6.72 -15.79
CA LEU A 220 -4.90 -7.60 -14.70
C LEU A 220 -6.24 -7.12 -14.10
N PHE A 221 -6.35 -5.82 -13.84
CA PHE A 221 -7.56 -5.20 -13.30
C PHE A 221 -8.79 -5.43 -14.20
N GLU A 222 -8.64 -5.23 -15.51
CA GLU A 222 -9.71 -5.44 -16.51
C GLU A 222 -10.17 -6.89 -16.58
N ARG A 223 -9.31 -7.87 -16.25
CA ARG A 223 -9.71 -9.28 -16.08
C ARG A 223 -10.47 -9.54 -14.77
N GLY A 224 -10.58 -8.55 -13.90
CA GLY A 224 -11.31 -8.64 -12.63
C GLY A 224 -10.44 -9.04 -11.43
N GLU A 225 -9.13 -9.10 -11.59
CA GLU A 225 -8.23 -9.39 -10.47
C GLU A 225 -8.20 -8.23 -9.45
N PRO A 226 -7.83 -8.51 -8.18
CA PRO A 226 -7.43 -9.82 -7.68
C PRO A 226 -8.56 -10.75 -7.24
N ALA A 227 -9.77 -10.31 -6.97
CA ALA A 227 -10.82 -11.17 -6.42
C ALA A 227 -11.96 -11.38 -7.42
N THR A 228 -12.46 -12.61 -7.53
CA THR A 228 -13.55 -13.00 -8.44
C THR A 228 -14.87 -13.27 -7.76
N ALA A 229 -14.90 -13.66 -6.48
CA ALA A 229 -16.12 -13.84 -5.72
C ALA A 229 -16.70 -12.47 -5.28
N PRO A 230 -18.03 -12.36 -5.05
CA PRO A 230 -18.57 -11.17 -4.42
C PRO A 230 -17.94 -10.94 -3.05
N LEU A 231 -17.52 -9.71 -2.79
CA LEU A 231 -16.79 -9.35 -1.57
C LEU A 231 -17.62 -9.60 -0.29
N ASP A 232 -18.94 -9.59 -0.39
CA ASP A 232 -19.84 -9.93 0.70
C ASP A 232 -19.66 -11.37 1.22
N ALA A 233 -19.18 -12.31 0.40
CA ALA A 233 -18.85 -13.66 0.84
C ALA A 233 -17.72 -13.65 1.86
N TYR A 234 -16.66 -12.89 1.59
CA TYR A 234 -15.54 -12.74 2.50
C TYR A 234 -15.92 -12.02 3.79
N VAL A 235 -16.75 -10.97 3.69
CA VAL A 235 -17.29 -10.28 4.89
C VAL A 235 -18.12 -11.23 5.76
N THR A 236 -18.92 -12.09 5.13
CA THR A 236 -19.69 -13.12 5.84
C THR A 236 -18.77 -14.10 6.58
N HIS A 237 -17.71 -14.60 5.91
CA HIS A 237 -16.71 -15.45 6.55
C HIS A 237 -16.01 -14.74 7.71
N THR A 238 -15.62 -13.47 7.52
CA THR A 238 -14.98 -12.67 8.57
C THR A 238 -15.83 -12.61 9.85
N TYR A 239 -17.09 -12.20 9.72
CA TYR A 239 -17.93 -12.00 10.90
C TYR A 239 -18.38 -13.31 11.53
N ARG A 240 -18.66 -14.35 10.72
CA ARG A 240 -18.90 -15.69 11.24
C ARG A 240 -17.67 -16.22 11.99
N TRP A 241 -16.48 -16.08 11.43
CA TRP A 241 -15.24 -16.49 12.09
C TRP A 241 -15.04 -15.78 13.42
N ALA A 242 -15.10 -14.46 13.45
CA ALA A 242 -14.79 -13.67 14.64
C ALA A 242 -15.86 -13.78 15.75
N PHE A 243 -17.14 -13.89 15.39
CA PHE A 243 -18.26 -13.75 16.33
C PHE A 243 -19.04 -15.05 16.57
N GLU A 244 -18.72 -16.13 15.83
CA GLU A 244 -19.33 -17.45 16.02
C GLU A 244 -18.26 -18.54 16.22
N SER A 245 -17.48 -18.90 15.15
CA SER A 245 -16.59 -20.05 15.18
C SER A 245 -15.38 -19.86 16.10
N TRP A 246 -14.75 -18.69 16.09
CA TRP A 246 -13.62 -18.34 16.96
C TRP A 246 -14.02 -17.34 18.06
N LYS A 247 -15.32 -17.29 18.39
CA LYS A 247 -15.85 -16.31 19.35
C LYS A 247 -15.05 -16.25 20.64
N GLU A 248 -14.73 -17.40 21.24
CA GLU A 248 -14.00 -17.46 22.52
C GLU A 248 -12.57 -16.92 22.40
N ALA A 249 -11.96 -17.05 21.20
CA ALA A 249 -10.62 -16.56 20.94
C ALA A 249 -10.60 -15.07 20.55
N ILE A 250 -11.58 -14.59 19.81
CA ILE A 250 -11.54 -13.24 19.20
C ILE A 250 -12.40 -12.24 19.95
N TRP A 251 -13.69 -12.53 20.16
CA TRP A 251 -14.60 -11.59 20.80
C TRP A 251 -14.46 -11.63 22.30
N GLN A 252 -14.13 -10.49 22.90
CA GLN A 252 -13.97 -10.34 24.35
C GLN A 252 -15.05 -9.40 24.89
N GLU A 253 -15.77 -9.83 25.93
CA GLU A 253 -16.81 -9.05 26.56
C GLU A 253 -16.62 -9.09 28.07
N PHE A 254 -16.64 -7.95 28.72
CA PHE A 254 -16.40 -7.81 30.16
C PHE A 254 -17.01 -6.52 30.68
N THR A 255 -16.92 -6.32 31.99
CA THR A 255 -17.33 -5.07 32.66
C THR A 255 -16.10 -4.24 33.03
N LEU A 256 -16.08 -2.97 32.63
CA LEU A 256 -15.03 -2.01 32.93
C LEU A 256 -15.67 -0.83 33.66
N ASP A 257 -15.28 -0.61 34.92
CA ASP A 257 -15.83 0.43 35.79
C ASP A 257 -17.37 0.47 35.85
N GLY A 258 -17.99 -0.71 35.89
CA GLY A 258 -19.45 -0.87 35.92
C GLY A 258 -20.16 -0.78 34.58
N VAL A 259 -19.42 -0.50 33.48
CA VAL A 259 -19.95 -0.44 32.12
C VAL A 259 -19.65 -1.75 31.38
N ARG A 260 -20.68 -2.36 30.77
CA ARG A 260 -20.49 -3.50 29.88
C ARG A 260 -19.83 -3.03 28.59
N VAL A 261 -18.70 -3.63 28.24
CA VAL A 261 -17.91 -3.33 27.05
C VAL A 261 -17.53 -4.61 26.31
N GLY A 262 -17.15 -4.50 25.06
CA GLY A 262 -16.64 -5.64 24.30
C GLY A 262 -15.85 -5.18 23.09
N ALA A 263 -14.83 -5.97 22.70
CA ALA A 263 -14.06 -5.72 21.48
C ALA A 263 -13.31 -6.99 21.04
N PRO A 264 -12.86 -7.08 19.80
CA PRO A 264 -11.93 -8.11 19.38
C PRO A 264 -10.60 -7.97 20.10
N LYS A 265 -10.01 -9.10 20.50
CA LYS A 265 -8.65 -9.06 21.03
C LYS A 265 -7.64 -8.80 19.90
N PHE A 266 -6.50 -8.23 20.25
CA PHE A 266 -5.48 -7.79 19.32
C PHE A 266 -4.97 -8.89 18.38
N ILE A 267 -4.48 -10.01 18.93
CA ILE A 267 -3.81 -11.04 18.14
C ILE A 267 -4.25 -12.44 18.53
N ALA A 268 -4.41 -13.33 17.56
CA ALA A 268 -4.76 -14.72 17.74
C ALA A 268 -3.81 -15.64 16.97
N ASN A 269 -3.38 -16.72 17.63
CA ASN A 269 -2.57 -17.77 17.03
C ASN A 269 -3.44 -18.84 16.37
N THR A 270 -2.85 -19.57 15.41
CA THR A 270 -3.45 -20.80 14.85
C THR A 270 -3.70 -21.88 15.92
N THR A 271 -2.95 -21.86 17.04
CA THR A 271 -3.16 -22.74 18.20
C THR A 271 -4.44 -22.44 18.99
N GLU A 272 -5.13 -21.36 18.67
CA GLU A 272 -6.44 -21.00 19.25
C GLU A 272 -7.61 -21.47 18.37
N SER A 273 -7.34 -22.14 17.25
CA SER A 273 -8.37 -22.75 16.42
C SER A 273 -9.15 -23.82 17.19
N PRO A 274 -10.49 -23.88 17.06
CA PRO A 274 -11.27 -24.95 17.63
C PRO A 274 -10.90 -26.33 17.07
N ASN A 275 -10.22 -26.40 15.94
CA ASN A 275 -9.73 -27.62 15.31
C ASN A 275 -8.28 -28.00 15.71
N TYR A 276 -7.59 -27.16 16.49
CA TYR A 276 -6.22 -27.44 16.89
C TYR A 276 -6.16 -28.61 17.89
N PRO A 277 -5.37 -29.68 17.62
CA PRO A 277 -5.38 -30.87 18.45
C PRO A 277 -4.51 -30.75 19.72
N GLY A 278 -3.71 -29.70 19.84
CA GLY A 278 -2.80 -29.47 20.96
C GLY A 278 -3.34 -28.52 22.02
N PRO A 279 -2.57 -28.24 23.07
CA PRO A 279 -2.93 -27.24 24.06
C PRO A 279 -2.84 -25.83 23.45
N MET A 280 -3.88 -25.01 23.68
CA MET A 280 -3.93 -23.62 23.26
C MET A 280 -2.75 -22.83 23.84
N ASP A 281 -2.01 -22.12 22.98
CA ASP A 281 -0.92 -21.23 23.34
C ASP A 281 -1.18 -19.83 22.79
N GLN A 282 -1.32 -18.83 23.66
CA GLN A 282 -1.54 -17.44 23.29
C GLN A 282 -0.20 -16.79 22.99
N ARG A 283 -0.07 -16.17 21.80
CA ARG A 283 1.19 -15.53 21.38
C ARG A 283 1.64 -14.41 22.29
N GLU A 284 0.69 -13.57 22.71
CA GLU A 284 0.93 -12.37 23.51
C GLU A 284 -0.12 -12.25 24.62
N PHE A 285 0.06 -11.29 25.52
CA PHE A 285 -0.94 -10.92 26.51
C PHE A 285 -2.30 -10.58 25.84
N LEU A 286 -3.39 -10.94 26.47
CA LEU A 286 -4.72 -10.59 26.02
C LEU A 286 -4.89 -9.07 26.10
N SER A 287 -5.15 -8.43 24.97
CA SER A 287 -5.24 -6.99 24.85
C SER A 287 -6.20 -6.53 23.76
N ILE A 288 -6.69 -5.31 23.89
CA ILE A 288 -7.51 -4.60 22.91
C ILE A 288 -6.81 -3.29 22.58
N TRP A 289 -6.71 -2.96 21.29
CA TRP A 289 -5.93 -1.84 20.80
C TRP A 289 -6.78 -0.86 19.97
N ASN A 290 -6.60 0.42 20.24
CA ASN A 290 -7.08 1.52 19.40
C ASN A 290 -5.89 2.36 18.96
N GLN A 291 -5.24 1.93 17.90
CA GLN A 291 -4.05 2.57 17.34
C GLN A 291 -4.29 3.06 15.91
N ALA A 292 -3.35 3.81 15.37
CA ALA A 292 -3.45 4.42 14.05
C ALA A 292 -3.53 3.41 12.88
N TRP A 293 -3.28 2.14 13.14
CA TRP A 293 -3.43 1.07 12.14
C TRP A 293 -4.27 -0.12 12.66
N PHE A 294 -4.06 -0.63 13.88
CA PHE A 294 -4.99 -1.59 14.49
C PHE A 294 -6.01 -0.84 15.35
N SER A 295 -7.26 -0.90 15.03
CA SER A 295 -8.26 -0.21 15.85
C SER A 295 -9.56 -0.99 15.87
N SER A 296 -9.91 -1.46 17.06
CA SER A 296 -11.20 -2.11 17.28
C SER A 296 -12.38 -1.17 16.99
N LEU A 297 -12.23 0.13 17.28
CA LEU A 297 -13.26 1.12 16.94
C LEU A 297 -13.44 1.27 15.42
N ARG A 298 -12.37 1.20 14.62
CA ARG A 298 -12.46 1.20 13.15
C ARG A 298 -13.25 -0.03 12.69
N SER A 299 -12.84 -1.23 13.10
CA SER A 299 -13.50 -2.48 12.70
C SER A 299 -14.98 -2.48 13.09
N ALA A 300 -15.31 -1.88 14.25
CA ALA A 300 -16.69 -1.77 14.71
C ALA A 300 -17.57 -0.91 13.79
N THR A 301 -17.01 0.11 13.10
CA THR A 301 -17.80 0.88 12.10
C THR A 301 -18.25 -0.02 10.95
N GLY A 302 -17.39 -0.95 10.52
CA GLY A 302 -17.73 -1.95 9.50
C GLY A 302 -18.80 -2.92 9.97
N VAL A 303 -18.70 -3.38 11.21
CA VAL A 303 -19.73 -4.25 11.84
C VAL A 303 -21.07 -3.52 11.90
N ALA A 304 -21.09 -2.26 12.33
CA ALA A 304 -22.33 -1.46 12.41
C ALA A 304 -23.00 -1.27 11.03
N ARG A 305 -22.21 -0.98 9.98
CA ARG A 305 -22.71 -0.86 8.61
C ARG A 305 -23.30 -2.17 8.10
N TRP A 306 -22.60 -3.28 8.34
CA TRP A 306 -23.07 -4.61 7.96
C TRP A 306 -24.34 -5.00 8.71
N ALA A 307 -24.38 -4.82 10.03
CA ALA A 307 -25.54 -5.10 10.87
C ALA A 307 -26.77 -4.35 10.36
N ARG A 308 -26.65 -3.05 10.07
CA ARG A 308 -27.71 -2.24 9.48
C ARG A 308 -28.18 -2.80 8.12
N ARG A 309 -27.25 -3.15 7.23
CA ARG A 309 -27.54 -3.69 5.91
C ARG A 309 -28.23 -5.05 5.93
N LYS A 310 -27.89 -5.89 6.91
CA LYS A 310 -28.42 -7.25 7.03
C LYS A 310 -29.57 -7.39 8.03
N GLY A 311 -29.89 -6.36 8.81
CA GLY A 311 -30.87 -6.40 9.87
C GLY A 311 -30.43 -7.25 11.07
N ASP A 312 -29.12 -7.34 11.34
CA ASP A 312 -28.53 -8.17 12.40
C ASP A 312 -28.31 -7.34 13.68
N ALA A 313 -29.29 -7.40 14.59
CA ALA A 313 -29.26 -6.66 15.85
C ALA A 313 -28.11 -7.13 16.78
N ALA A 314 -27.77 -8.43 16.75
CA ALA A 314 -26.70 -8.96 17.59
C ALA A 314 -25.32 -8.47 17.21
N LEU A 315 -25.03 -8.36 15.91
CA LEU A 315 -23.82 -7.71 15.43
C LEU A 315 -23.85 -6.20 15.71
N GLY A 316 -25.01 -5.55 15.58
CA GLY A 316 -25.16 -4.15 15.96
C GLY A 316 -24.80 -3.88 17.42
N GLU A 317 -25.24 -4.74 18.35
CA GLU A 317 -24.87 -4.66 19.77
C GLU A 317 -23.36 -4.77 19.98
N LYS A 318 -22.68 -5.66 19.26
CA LYS A 318 -21.21 -5.79 19.35
C LYS A 318 -20.48 -4.51 18.92
N ALA A 319 -20.94 -3.86 17.87
CA ALA A 319 -20.41 -2.59 17.46
C ALA A 319 -20.58 -1.50 18.54
N GLU A 320 -21.76 -1.44 19.19
CA GLU A 320 -22.01 -0.50 20.29
C GLU A 320 -21.17 -0.81 21.53
N LEU A 321 -20.92 -2.09 21.86
CA LEU A 321 -20.03 -2.48 22.95
C LEU A 321 -18.58 -2.07 22.68
N THR A 322 -18.13 -2.11 21.42
CA THR A 322 -16.79 -1.67 21.05
C THR A 322 -16.66 -0.13 21.09
N LYS A 323 -17.71 0.59 20.70
CA LYS A 323 -17.78 2.05 20.93
C LYS A 323 -17.73 2.40 22.42
N ALA A 324 -18.49 1.66 23.25
CA ALA A 324 -18.49 1.84 24.70
C ALA A 324 -17.10 1.57 25.30
N PHE A 325 -16.38 0.56 24.79
CA PHE A 325 -14.99 0.29 25.18
C PHE A 325 -14.07 1.48 24.86
N ALA A 326 -14.15 2.05 23.66
CA ALA A 326 -13.33 3.20 23.28
C ALA A 326 -13.61 4.42 24.17
N LEU A 327 -14.87 4.68 24.52
CA LEU A 327 -15.28 5.75 25.42
C LEU A 327 -14.87 5.53 26.91
N ALA A 328 -14.62 4.28 27.29
CA ALA A 328 -14.21 3.93 28.66
C ALA A 328 -12.71 4.23 28.92
N ALA A 329 -11.92 4.56 27.91
CA ALA A 329 -10.54 4.97 28.11
C ALA A 329 -10.48 6.23 28.98
N PRO A 330 -9.75 6.19 30.11
CA PRO A 330 -9.78 7.29 31.07
C PRO A 330 -9.08 8.54 30.54
N MET A 331 -9.82 9.65 30.47
CA MET A 331 -9.30 10.95 30.06
C MET A 331 -8.54 11.60 31.24
N ARG A 332 -7.24 11.91 31.06
CA ARG A 332 -6.40 12.58 32.04
C ARG A 332 -5.71 13.78 31.38
N ASP A 333 -6.01 14.96 31.87
CA ASP A 333 -5.49 16.23 31.30
C ASP A 333 -5.68 16.29 29.75
N GLY A 334 -6.83 15.81 29.26
CA GLY A 334 -7.17 15.80 27.83
C GLY A 334 -6.49 14.71 27.01
N LEU A 335 -5.71 13.81 27.60
CA LEU A 335 -5.07 12.67 26.95
C LEU A 335 -5.66 11.36 27.47
N PHE A 336 -5.59 10.31 26.68
CA PHE A 336 -6.14 8.99 27.01
C PHE A 336 -5.28 7.86 26.44
N PRO A 337 -5.25 6.68 27.09
CA PRO A 337 -4.50 5.52 26.65
C PRO A 337 -5.15 4.81 25.47
N ALA A 338 -4.34 4.18 24.63
CA ALA A 338 -4.78 3.51 23.42
C ALA A 338 -4.92 1.98 23.54
N VAL A 339 -4.42 1.38 24.63
CA VAL A 339 -4.38 -0.07 24.82
C VAL A 339 -4.92 -0.46 26.20
N TYR A 340 -5.77 -1.48 26.24
CA TYR A 340 -6.15 -2.17 27.46
C TYR A 340 -5.62 -3.60 27.41
N ARG A 341 -4.78 -3.99 28.37
CA ARG A 341 -4.14 -5.31 28.37
C ARG A 341 -4.19 -6.02 29.72
N THR A 342 -4.06 -7.32 29.70
CA THR A 342 -4.02 -8.17 30.88
C THR A 342 -2.60 -8.62 31.22
N ALA A 343 -2.42 -9.24 32.40
CA ALA A 343 -1.19 -9.94 32.74
C ALA A 343 -1.17 -11.35 32.09
N MET A 344 0.04 -11.79 31.73
CA MET A 344 0.32 -13.14 31.23
C MET A 344 0.86 -14.03 32.34
N GLU A 345 0.65 -15.33 32.17
CA GLU A 345 1.28 -16.39 32.96
C GLU A 345 1.66 -17.55 32.06
N GLN A 346 2.63 -18.34 32.49
CA GLN A 346 2.96 -19.62 31.87
C GLN A 346 2.36 -20.75 32.69
N VAL A 347 1.64 -21.63 32.03
CA VAL A 347 1.01 -22.81 32.66
C VAL A 347 1.45 -24.07 31.92
N GLU A 348 1.46 -25.19 32.65
CA GLU A 348 1.75 -26.51 32.07
C GLU A 348 0.43 -27.24 31.78
N VAL A 349 0.24 -27.63 30.52
CA VAL A 349 -0.95 -28.37 30.07
C VAL A 349 -0.48 -29.61 29.30
N GLY A 350 -0.78 -30.79 29.87
CA GLY A 350 -0.36 -32.06 29.25
C GLY A 350 1.14 -32.22 29.06
N GLY A 351 1.96 -31.64 29.95
CA GLY A 351 3.43 -31.64 29.82
C GLY A 351 4.01 -30.59 28.87
N VAL A 352 3.18 -29.72 28.31
CA VAL A 352 3.59 -28.62 27.43
C VAL A 352 3.43 -27.29 28.16
N ARG A 353 4.47 -26.47 28.16
CA ARG A 353 4.41 -25.11 28.72
C ARG A 353 3.79 -24.16 27.68
N VAL A 354 2.72 -23.52 28.05
CA VAL A 354 1.95 -22.58 27.19
C VAL A 354 1.73 -21.24 27.89
N ASN A 355 1.57 -20.19 27.12
CA ASN A 355 1.25 -18.86 27.59
C ASN A 355 -0.26 -18.69 27.69
N ARG A 356 -0.73 -18.13 28.79
CA ARG A 356 -2.15 -17.79 29.01
C ARG A 356 -2.31 -16.44 29.67
N SER A 357 -3.39 -15.75 29.33
CA SER A 357 -3.80 -14.55 30.04
C SER A 357 -4.44 -14.90 31.37
N LYS A 358 -4.22 -14.08 32.39
CA LYS A 358 -4.91 -14.14 33.69
C LYS A 358 -6.36 -13.65 33.63
N GLY A 359 -6.83 -13.23 32.47
CA GLY A 359 -8.18 -12.73 32.24
C GLY A 359 -8.36 -11.23 32.51
N TRP A 360 -9.49 -10.70 32.06
CA TRP A 360 -9.79 -9.27 32.04
C TRP A 360 -9.86 -8.61 33.43
N ALA A 361 -10.09 -9.36 34.47
CA ALA A 361 -10.04 -8.85 35.87
C ALA A 361 -8.66 -8.34 36.28
N THR A 362 -7.59 -8.73 35.56
CA THR A 362 -6.22 -8.21 35.75
C THR A 362 -5.87 -7.11 34.76
N GLY A 363 -6.86 -6.62 34.00
CA GLY A 363 -6.66 -5.66 32.95
C GLY A 363 -6.30 -4.27 33.47
N TYR A 364 -5.52 -3.54 32.69
CA TYR A 364 -5.16 -2.15 32.96
C TYR A 364 -4.92 -1.38 31.65
N TRP A 365 -5.13 -0.07 31.72
CA TRP A 365 -4.87 0.84 30.62
C TRP A 365 -3.38 1.16 30.46
N THR A 366 -2.91 1.14 29.22
CA THR A 366 -1.52 1.45 28.81
C THR A 366 -1.52 1.97 27.36
N ASN A 367 -0.36 2.01 26.75
CA ASN A 367 -0.20 2.38 25.34
C ASN A 367 0.64 1.32 24.61
N SER A 368 0.96 1.60 23.34
CA SER A 368 1.81 0.73 22.53
C SER A 368 3.17 0.49 23.18
N ASN A 369 3.64 -0.74 23.10
CA ASN A 369 5.01 -1.08 23.45
C ASN A 369 6.00 -0.91 22.26
N ARG A 370 5.52 -0.43 21.12
CA ARG A 370 6.34 -0.10 19.94
C ARG A 370 6.83 1.34 20.05
N VAL A 371 7.80 1.55 20.92
CA VAL A 371 8.30 2.87 21.32
C VAL A 371 9.83 2.85 21.42
N PRO A 372 10.52 4.00 21.38
CA PRO A 372 11.96 4.11 21.54
C PRO A 372 12.41 3.93 23.00
N TRP A 373 12.39 2.70 23.50
CA TRP A 373 12.80 2.35 24.87
C TRP A 373 14.20 2.83 25.22
N GLU A 374 15.12 2.74 24.27
CA GLU A 374 16.51 3.20 24.39
C GLU A 374 16.65 4.71 24.58
N ARG A 375 15.58 5.46 24.28
CA ARG A 375 15.47 6.92 24.48
C ARG A 375 14.61 7.28 25.70
N GLY A 376 14.24 6.30 26.53
CA GLY A 376 13.45 6.48 27.73
C GLY A 376 11.95 6.70 27.51
N VAL A 377 11.44 6.44 26.33
CA VAL A 377 10.00 6.37 26.06
C VAL A 377 9.51 4.95 26.36
N THR A 378 8.42 4.83 27.12
CA THR A 378 7.86 3.52 27.51
C THR A 378 6.40 3.41 27.07
N ASP A 379 5.80 2.23 27.23
CA ASP A 379 4.37 1.98 27.00
C ASP A 379 3.45 2.71 28.02
N ALA A 380 4.00 3.44 28.98
CA ALA A 380 3.26 4.37 29.80
C ALA A 380 3.03 5.74 29.13
N TRP A 381 3.80 6.08 28.09
CA TRP A 381 3.66 7.36 27.40
C TRP A 381 2.52 7.34 26.41
N TYR A 382 1.78 8.46 26.32
CA TYR A 382 0.75 8.62 25.30
C TYR A 382 1.37 8.82 23.93
N HIS A 383 0.87 8.09 22.94
CA HIS A 383 1.20 8.28 21.53
C HIS A 383 0.13 9.17 20.88
N ILE A 384 0.52 10.36 20.46
CA ILE A 384 -0.42 11.38 19.93
C ILE A 384 -1.06 10.94 18.62
N LEU A 385 -0.33 10.21 17.78
CA LEU A 385 -0.85 9.59 16.56
C LEU A 385 -2.06 8.71 16.85
N ASP A 386 -1.95 7.79 17.82
CA ASP A 386 -3.00 6.83 18.18
C ASP A 386 -4.23 7.53 18.76
N ALA A 387 -4.00 8.50 19.64
CA ALA A 387 -5.07 9.29 20.22
C ALA A 387 -5.81 10.14 19.18
N SER A 388 -5.06 10.73 18.23
CA SER A 388 -5.64 11.51 17.12
C SER A 388 -6.49 10.63 16.19
N PHE A 389 -6.03 9.41 15.87
CA PHE A 389 -6.79 8.48 15.05
C PHE A 389 -8.08 8.02 15.76
N THR A 390 -7.99 7.67 17.03
CA THR A 390 -9.17 7.28 17.83
C THR A 390 -10.20 8.40 17.90
N ALA A 391 -9.76 9.64 18.16
CA ALA A 391 -10.65 10.81 18.15
C ALA A 391 -11.29 11.06 16.76
N LEU A 392 -10.51 10.90 15.68
CA LEU A 392 -11.02 10.97 14.30
C LEU A 392 -12.10 9.91 14.04
N LEU A 393 -11.88 8.68 14.49
CA LEU A 393 -12.87 7.59 14.36
C LEU A 393 -14.14 7.87 15.16
N MET A 394 -14.03 8.47 16.35
CA MET A 394 -15.20 8.91 17.13
C MET A 394 -16.03 9.96 16.37
N LEU A 395 -15.37 10.92 15.74
CA LEU A 395 -16.04 11.94 14.92
C LEU A 395 -16.70 11.33 13.67
N ARG A 396 -16.02 10.39 13.01
CA ARG A 396 -16.58 9.63 11.87
C ARG A 396 -17.77 8.76 12.29
N TRP A 397 -17.69 8.09 13.43
CA TRP A 397 -18.85 7.34 13.98
C TRP A 397 -20.06 8.24 14.15
N ASN A 398 -19.86 9.40 14.80
CA ASN A 398 -20.96 10.36 15.07
C ASN A 398 -21.64 10.86 13.78
N GLU A 399 -20.89 11.00 12.69
CA GLU A 399 -21.42 11.49 11.40
C GLU A 399 -22.00 10.35 10.55
N GLU A 400 -21.31 9.22 10.43
CA GLU A 400 -21.57 8.22 9.41
C GLU A 400 -22.35 6.99 9.94
N ILE A 401 -22.27 6.70 11.23
CA ILE A 401 -22.92 5.55 11.85
C ILE A 401 -24.18 5.99 12.62
N ALA A 402 -23.98 6.67 13.73
CA ALA A 402 -25.08 7.19 14.54
C ALA A 402 -24.62 8.37 15.38
N PRO A 403 -25.41 9.47 15.47
CA PRO A 403 -25.10 10.59 16.32
C PRO A 403 -24.99 10.16 17.79
N ASP A 404 -23.88 10.49 18.42
CA ASP A 404 -23.66 10.31 19.87
C ASP A 404 -22.82 11.49 20.39
N PRO A 405 -23.44 12.40 21.14
CA PRO A 405 -22.77 13.62 21.62
C PRO A 405 -21.59 13.35 22.55
N LYS A 406 -21.50 12.15 23.17
CA LYS A 406 -20.36 11.77 24.01
C LYS A 406 -19.09 11.61 23.17
N LEU A 407 -19.20 11.09 21.94
CA LEU A 407 -18.06 10.94 21.04
C LEU A 407 -17.47 12.30 20.64
N ALA A 408 -18.32 13.24 20.25
CA ALA A 408 -17.89 14.59 19.89
C ALA A 408 -17.27 15.34 21.09
N ALA A 409 -17.88 15.27 22.27
CA ALA A 409 -17.37 15.87 23.50
C ALA A 409 -16.01 15.28 23.93
N TYR A 410 -15.85 13.96 23.80
CA TYR A 410 -14.59 13.27 24.10
C TYR A 410 -13.47 13.73 23.13
N ALA A 411 -13.77 13.74 21.82
CA ALA A 411 -12.83 14.21 20.80
C ALA A 411 -12.48 15.69 20.96
N GLU A 412 -13.43 16.57 21.34
CA GLU A 412 -13.18 17.99 21.58
C GLU A 412 -12.30 18.24 22.82
N THR A 413 -12.50 17.44 23.87
CA THR A 413 -11.64 17.50 25.08
C THR A 413 -10.19 17.14 24.72
N TYR A 414 -9.99 16.06 23.97
CA TYR A 414 -8.68 15.68 23.44
C TYR A 414 -8.08 16.78 22.54
N ALA A 415 -8.85 17.28 21.58
CA ALA A 415 -8.38 18.30 20.64
C ALA A 415 -7.98 19.61 21.35
N THR A 416 -8.64 19.96 22.45
CA THR A 416 -8.26 21.12 23.28
C THR A 416 -6.86 20.95 23.87
N LYS A 417 -6.53 19.77 24.37
CA LYS A 417 -5.18 19.45 24.83
C LYS A 417 -4.19 19.42 23.67
N LEU A 418 -4.58 18.79 22.56
CA LEU A 418 -3.75 18.69 21.36
C LEU A 418 -3.27 20.07 20.89
N LEU A 419 -4.13 21.09 20.85
CA LEU A 419 -3.73 22.45 20.48
C LEU A 419 -2.59 23.00 21.35
N SER A 420 -2.55 22.66 22.63
CA SER A 420 -1.49 23.11 23.53
C SER A 420 -0.14 22.45 23.28
N LEU A 421 -0.13 21.37 22.51
CA LEU A 421 1.07 20.59 22.17
C LEU A 421 1.68 20.99 20.82
N GLN A 422 0.97 21.80 20.01
CA GLN A 422 1.46 22.24 18.72
C GLN A 422 2.64 23.21 18.87
N ASP A 423 3.75 22.87 18.26
CA ASP A 423 4.95 23.70 18.31
C ASP A 423 4.88 24.96 17.41
N ALA A 424 5.90 25.79 17.48
CA ALA A 424 5.97 27.02 16.68
C ALA A 424 6.00 26.76 15.18
N LYS A 425 6.59 25.63 14.73
CA LYS A 425 6.65 25.23 13.33
C LYS A 425 5.33 24.66 12.79
N GLY A 426 4.48 24.12 13.69
CA GLY A 426 3.19 23.52 13.34
C GLY A 426 3.10 22.01 13.57
N PHE A 427 4.14 21.36 14.09
CA PHE A 427 4.14 19.93 14.38
C PHE A 427 3.54 19.60 15.74
N PHE A 428 3.05 18.38 15.87
CA PHE A 428 2.66 17.75 17.12
C PHE A 428 3.71 16.70 17.51
N PRO A 429 4.02 16.53 18.81
CA PRO A 429 4.98 15.52 19.25
C PRO A 429 4.41 14.11 19.03
N ALA A 430 5.31 13.12 18.83
CA ALA A 430 4.88 11.72 18.77
C ALA A 430 4.48 11.20 20.16
N TRP A 431 5.30 11.42 21.19
CA TRP A 431 5.04 10.92 22.54
C TRP A 431 5.10 11.98 23.61
N ILE A 432 4.22 11.84 24.62
CA ILE A 432 4.17 12.66 25.81
C ILE A 432 4.07 11.79 27.07
N GLU A 433 4.90 12.08 28.06
CA GLU A 433 4.85 11.43 29.38
C GLU A 433 3.68 11.95 30.21
N PRO A 434 2.74 11.10 30.65
CA PRO A 434 1.53 11.54 31.32
C PRO A 434 1.79 12.18 32.70
N ALA A 435 2.85 11.75 33.42
CA ALA A 435 3.12 12.20 34.78
C ALA A 435 3.72 13.63 34.85
N THR A 436 4.56 13.97 33.88
CA THR A 436 5.33 15.23 33.88
C THR A 436 4.95 16.20 32.75
N GLY A 437 4.25 15.68 31.70
CA GLY A 437 4.01 16.43 30.46
C GLY A 437 5.25 16.57 29.59
N ARG A 438 6.32 15.82 29.86
CA ARG A 438 7.55 15.83 29.06
C ARG A 438 7.29 15.30 27.66
N ILE A 439 7.75 16.02 26.66
CA ILE A 439 7.66 15.65 25.22
C ILE A 439 8.93 14.90 24.82
N SER A 440 8.79 13.81 24.05
CA SER A 440 9.92 13.13 23.42
C SER A 440 10.47 13.96 22.25
N GLU A 441 11.79 14.02 22.14
CA GLU A 441 12.45 14.62 20.97
C GLU A 441 12.45 13.66 19.75
N VAL A 442 12.19 12.36 20.00
CA VAL A 442 12.09 11.37 18.92
C VAL A 442 10.80 11.62 18.12
N LEU A 443 10.91 11.72 16.81
CA LEU A 443 9.81 11.99 15.87
C LEU A 443 8.98 13.24 16.22
N ARG A 444 9.58 14.22 16.90
CA ARG A 444 8.89 15.46 17.29
C ARG A 444 8.38 16.25 16.08
N GLU A 445 9.14 16.25 14.99
CA GLU A 445 8.79 16.86 13.71
C GLU A 445 8.71 15.74 12.66
N SER A 446 7.56 15.06 12.59
CA SER A 446 7.36 13.90 11.73
C SER A 446 6.03 13.93 10.98
N PRO A 447 5.86 13.12 9.95
CA PRO A 447 4.59 12.98 9.24
C PRO A 447 3.43 12.43 10.09
N GLU A 448 3.68 11.88 11.29
CA GLU A 448 2.61 11.49 12.23
C GLU A 448 1.66 12.65 12.57
N SER A 449 2.16 13.88 12.54
CA SER A 449 1.36 15.10 12.75
C SER A 449 0.21 15.25 11.74
N ALA A 450 0.28 14.59 10.59
CA ALA A 450 -0.78 14.59 9.59
C ALA A 450 -2.10 14.02 10.13
N MET A 451 -2.05 12.98 10.96
CA MET A 451 -3.23 12.41 11.61
C MET A 451 -3.92 13.40 12.53
N SER A 452 -3.14 14.16 13.31
CA SER A 452 -3.66 15.24 14.14
C SER A 452 -4.32 16.34 13.33
N ALA A 453 -3.73 16.69 12.17
CA ALA A 453 -4.33 17.67 11.26
C ALA A 453 -5.67 17.17 10.68
N THR A 454 -5.75 15.92 10.25
CA THR A 454 -6.99 15.30 9.74
C THR A 454 -8.08 15.30 10.83
N CYS A 455 -7.74 14.92 12.07
CA CYS A 455 -8.66 14.96 13.21
C CYS A 455 -9.20 16.37 13.46
N LEU A 456 -8.32 17.38 13.49
CA LEU A 456 -8.70 18.78 13.71
C LEU A 456 -9.54 19.35 12.57
N LEU A 457 -9.27 18.99 11.30
CA LEU A 457 -10.11 19.39 10.16
C LEU A 457 -11.51 18.79 10.26
N LYS A 458 -11.60 17.50 10.65
CA LYS A 458 -12.88 16.86 10.90
C LYS A 458 -13.65 17.53 12.03
N LEU A 459 -12.99 17.81 13.14
CA LEU A 459 -13.60 18.52 14.27
C LEU A 459 -14.04 19.95 13.88
N ALA A 460 -13.27 20.65 13.05
CA ALA A 460 -13.67 21.94 12.50
C ALA A 460 -14.95 21.86 11.67
N ALA A 461 -15.09 20.83 10.85
CA ALA A 461 -16.30 20.60 10.05
C ALA A 461 -17.52 20.31 10.93
N VAL A 462 -17.36 19.55 12.02
CA VAL A 462 -18.46 19.20 12.94
C VAL A 462 -18.87 20.38 13.81
N THR A 463 -17.90 21.19 14.31
CA THR A 463 -18.18 22.25 15.29
C THR A 463 -18.28 23.65 14.69
N GLY A 464 -17.81 23.86 13.47
CA GLY A 464 -17.68 25.18 12.86
C GLY A 464 -16.58 26.07 13.49
N ALA A 465 -15.81 25.57 14.45
CA ALA A 465 -14.84 26.36 15.21
C ALA A 465 -13.51 26.55 14.46
N GLU A 466 -13.23 27.76 14.03
CA GLU A 466 -12.09 28.16 13.20
C GLU A 466 -10.72 27.83 13.85
N ARG A 467 -10.64 27.77 15.17
CA ARG A 467 -9.39 27.43 15.88
C ARG A 467 -8.81 26.08 15.44
N TRP A 468 -9.66 25.10 15.23
CA TRP A 468 -9.27 23.75 14.79
C TRP A 468 -8.70 23.76 13.38
N ARG A 469 -9.41 24.44 12.47
CA ARG A 469 -8.98 24.57 11.06
C ARG A 469 -7.63 25.28 10.97
N ARG A 470 -7.41 26.38 11.69
CA ARG A 470 -6.14 27.11 11.68
C ARG A 470 -4.95 26.25 12.16
N ALA A 471 -5.14 25.50 13.25
CA ALA A 471 -4.09 24.63 13.76
C ALA A 471 -3.77 23.50 12.76
N ALA A 472 -4.78 22.87 12.19
CA ALA A 472 -4.60 21.83 11.19
C ALA A 472 -3.87 22.33 9.93
N LEU A 473 -4.27 23.48 9.37
CA LEU A 473 -3.61 24.06 8.20
C LEU A 473 -2.15 24.45 8.49
N LYS A 474 -1.85 24.94 9.69
CA LYS A 474 -0.47 25.20 10.11
C LYS A 474 0.39 23.92 10.07
N THR A 475 -0.18 22.77 10.48
CA THR A 475 0.50 21.47 10.39
C THR A 475 0.67 21.03 8.94
N VAL A 476 -0.37 21.14 8.11
CA VAL A 476 -0.29 20.79 6.69
C VAL A 476 0.76 21.62 5.95
N ASP A 477 0.83 22.93 6.25
CA ASP A 477 1.86 23.82 5.69
C ASP A 477 3.28 23.44 6.18
N ALA A 478 3.42 22.95 7.43
CA ALA A 478 4.68 22.41 7.94
C ALA A 478 5.13 21.13 7.24
N LEU A 479 4.19 20.21 6.97
CA LEU A 479 4.47 18.99 6.21
C LEU A 479 4.93 19.30 4.78
N ILE A 480 4.28 20.26 4.12
CA ILE A 480 4.65 20.75 2.77
C ILE A 480 6.06 21.33 2.76
N ARG A 481 6.42 22.08 3.79
CA ARG A 481 7.70 22.79 3.88
C ARG A 481 8.85 21.85 4.24
N ASP A 482 8.67 20.95 5.23
CA ASP A 482 9.78 20.30 5.93
C ASP A 482 9.85 18.77 5.72
N ILE A 483 8.75 18.10 5.33
CA ILE A 483 8.68 16.64 5.20
C ILE A 483 8.63 16.20 3.73
N ILE A 484 7.63 16.65 3.00
CA ILE A 484 7.33 16.14 1.66
C ILE A 484 8.47 16.39 0.66
N PRO A 485 9.11 17.59 0.61
CA PRO A 485 10.20 17.83 -0.35
C PRO A 485 11.41 16.93 -0.13
N GLN A 486 11.62 16.49 1.11
CA GLN A 486 12.75 15.63 1.48
C GLN A 486 12.46 14.15 1.27
N GLY A 487 11.19 13.73 1.13
CA GLY A 487 10.77 12.33 1.15
C GLY A 487 11.03 11.67 2.51
N ARG A 488 10.85 12.42 3.63
CA ARG A 488 11.13 11.94 4.99
C ARG A 488 9.89 11.30 5.60
N TRP A 489 9.59 10.07 5.20
CA TRP A 489 8.42 9.32 5.63
C TRP A 489 8.68 8.43 6.85
N GLU A 490 9.28 9.03 7.89
CA GLU A 490 9.63 8.35 9.14
C GLU A 490 8.49 8.45 10.14
N ASP A 491 8.15 7.32 10.74
CA ASP A 491 7.22 7.19 11.86
C ASP A 491 7.72 6.13 12.85
N PHE A 492 6.95 5.87 13.92
CA PHE A 492 7.29 4.86 14.94
C PHE A 492 7.46 3.46 14.32
N GLU A 493 6.67 3.11 13.31
CA GLU A 493 6.70 1.80 12.68
C GLU A 493 8.02 1.59 11.90
N THR A 494 8.56 2.66 11.36
CA THR A 494 9.82 2.64 10.61
C THR A 494 10.98 2.06 11.44
N TYR A 495 10.99 2.24 12.76
CA TYR A 495 12.11 1.86 13.61
C TYR A 495 11.73 0.95 14.78
N TRP A 496 10.50 0.93 15.26
CA TRP A 496 10.12 0.24 16.48
C TRP A 496 9.01 -0.79 16.33
N SER A 497 8.49 -1.01 15.14
CA SER A 497 7.46 -2.00 14.87
C SER A 497 7.93 -3.08 13.92
N CYS A 498 8.09 -2.79 12.62
CA CYS A 498 8.37 -3.80 11.61
C CYS A 498 9.86 -4.13 11.49
N CYS A 499 10.72 -3.12 11.48
CA CYS A 499 12.14 -3.32 11.32
C CYS A 499 12.96 -2.32 12.12
N GLY A 500 13.65 -2.79 13.16
CA GLY A 500 14.51 -1.98 14.01
C GLY A 500 15.87 -1.61 13.42
N TRP A 501 16.21 -2.05 12.23
CA TRP A 501 17.49 -1.73 11.59
C TRP A 501 17.66 -0.22 11.41
N GLY A 502 18.85 0.28 11.72
CA GLY A 502 19.24 1.66 11.50
C GLY A 502 18.58 2.69 12.42
N LYS A 503 17.86 2.26 13.47
CA LYS A 503 17.12 3.17 14.38
C LYS A 503 18.00 4.19 15.10
N GLU A 504 19.26 3.85 15.39
CA GLU A 504 20.21 4.75 16.03
C GLU A 504 21.02 5.56 15.00
N GLU A 505 21.27 4.98 13.84
CA GLU A 505 22.15 5.55 12.82
C GLU A 505 21.39 6.45 11.85
N PHE A 506 20.20 6.02 11.41
CA PHE A 506 19.50 6.66 10.30
C PHE A 506 18.24 7.45 10.69
N LEU A 507 17.86 7.46 11.96
CA LEU A 507 16.74 8.31 12.41
C LEU A 507 17.00 9.78 12.06
N GLY A 508 16.14 10.38 11.24
CA GLY A 508 16.29 11.75 10.75
C GLY A 508 17.40 11.94 9.71
N ARG A 509 17.95 10.87 9.14
CA ARG A 509 19.06 10.91 8.17
C ARG A 509 18.80 10.03 6.96
N LYS A 510 19.24 10.50 5.80
CA LYS A 510 19.28 9.66 4.60
C LYS A 510 20.36 8.57 4.73
N VAL A 511 20.05 7.39 4.20
CA VAL A 511 21.05 6.33 3.99
C VAL A 511 22.01 6.82 2.89
N PRO A 512 23.31 7.00 3.19
CA PRO A 512 24.22 7.70 2.28
C PRO A 512 24.32 7.03 0.90
N ARG A 513 24.39 5.69 0.87
CA ARG A 513 24.53 4.94 -0.39
C ARG A 513 23.31 5.08 -1.30
N CYS A 514 22.11 5.14 -0.73
CA CYS A 514 20.86 5.24 -1.52
C CYS A 514 20.40 6.68 -1.75
N GLY A 515 20.86 7.65 -0.94
CA GLY A 515 20.38 9.02 -0.98
C GLY A 515 18.94 9.19 -0.49
N MET A 516 18.34 8.17 0.16
CA MET A 516 16.96 8.12 0.61
C MET A 516 16.85 7.98 2.13
N PHE A 517 15.75 8.47 2.70
CA PHE A 517 15.36 8.12 4.06
C PHE A 517 14.81 6.69 4.12
N LYS A 518 14.87 6.08 5.29
CA LYS A 518 14.04 4.93 5.61
C LYS A 518 12.59 5.42 5.74
N SER A 519 11.65 4.83 5.00
CA SER A 519 10.32 5.40 4.75
C SER A 519 9.21 4.36 4.89
N ASN A 520 8.07 4.78 5.48
CA ASN A 520 6.87 3.97 5.67
C ASN A 520 5.70 4.49 4.82
N THR A 521 4.93 3.58 4.27
CA THR A 521 3.73 3.89 3.46
C THR A 521 2.58 4.46 4.27
N LEU A 522 2.48 4.17 5.58
CA LEU A 522 1.47 4.79 6.46
C LEU A 522 1.67 6.30 6.59
N SER A 523 2.91 6.76 6.73
CA SER A 523 3.24 8.20 6.77
C SER A 523 2.82 8.93 5.50
N MET A 524 3.01 8.29 4.33
CA MET A 524 2.53 8.84 3.05
C MET A 524 0.99 8.89 3.02
N PHE A 525 0.33 7.82 3.46
CA PHE A 525 -1.12 7.73 3.51
C PHE A 525 -1.73 8.82 4.39
N TRP A 526 -1.29 8.96 5.65
CA TRP A 526 -1.81 9.99 6.57
C TRP A 526 -1.59 11.40 6.03
N THR A 527 -0.43 11.63 5.40
CA THR A 527 -0.12 12.96 4.82
C THR A 527 -0.99 13.25 3.60
N ALA A 528 -1.20 12.27 2.71
CA ALA A 528 -2.09 12.45 1.55
C ALA A 528 -3.55 12.67 1.99
N GLU A 529 -4.01 11.98 3.05
CA GLU A 529 -5.35 12.19 3.62
C GLU A 529 -5.50 13.61 4.19
N ALA A 530 -4.53 14.08 4.99
CA ALA A 530 -4.55 15.42 5.57
C ALA A 530 -4.56 16.52 4.48
N LEU A 531 -3.81 16.34 3.39
CA LEU A 531 -3.78 17.26 2.27
C LEU A 531 -5.10 17.29 1.50
N LEU A 532 -5.75 16.15 1.31
CA LEU A 532 -7.07 16.08 0.69
C LEU A 532 -8.14 16.78 1.55
N GLU A 533 -8.11 16.55 2.87
CA GLU A 533 -9.02 17.21 3.80
C GLU A 533 -8.77 18.73 3.87
N ALA A 534 -7.51 19.17 3.83
CA ALA A 534 -7.17 20.58 3.72
C ALA A 534 -7.68 21.21 2.42
N TYR A 535 -7.59 20.50 1.29
CA TYR A 535 -8.19 20.91 0.03
C TYR A 535 -9.72 21.01 0.14
N ARG A 536 -10.38 20.02 0.72
CA ARG A 536 -11.82 20.01 0.95
C ARG A 536 -12.28 21.22 1.78
N ALA A 537 -11.52 21.54 2.84
CA ALA A 537 -11.82 22.62 3.76
C ALA A 537 -11.53 24.03 3.20
N THR A 538 -10.62 24.17 2.24
CA THR A 538 -10.14 25.49 1.78
C THR A 538 -10.32 25.76 0.31
N ARG A 539 -10.47 24.71 -0.51
CA ARG A 539 -10.43 24.75 -1.98
C ARG A 539 -9.13 25.30 -2.57
N ARG A 540 -8.04 25.28 -1.80
CA ARG A 540 -6.69 25.65 -2.31
C ARG A 540 -6.11 24.47 -3.09
N ASP A 541 -5.97 24.64 -4.41
CA ASP A 541 -5.41 23.60 -5.32
C ASP A 541 -3.99 23.18 -4.96
N GLU A 542 -3.26 24.03 -4.24
CA GLU A 542 -1.92 23.70 -3.75
C GLU A 542 -1.93 22.41 -2.91
N TYR A 543 -2.89 22.28 -1.98
CA TYR A 543 -3.01 21.08 -1.15
C TYR A 543 -3.30 19.83 -1.98
N LEU A 544 -4.17 19.97 -3.01
CA LEU A 544 -4.46 18.85 -3.91
C LEU A 544 -3.23 18.43 -4.73
N ARG A 545 -2.44 19.39 -5.22
CA ARG A 545 -1.20 19.08 -5.97
C ARG A 545 -0.16 18.39 -5.09
N TRP A 546 0.07 18.88 -3.88
CA TRP A 546 0.98 18.23 -2.92
C TRP A 546 0.48 16.84 -2.51
N GLY A 547 -0.82 16.70 -2.27
CA GLY A 547 -1.43 15.42 -1.95
C GLY A 547 -1.32 14.41 -3.09
N ARG A 548 -1.51 14.86 -4.34
CA ARG A 548 -1.32 14.01 -5.51
C ARG A 548 0.13 13.53 -5.64
N ARG A 549 1.10 14.40 -5.41
CA ARG A 549 2.52 14.03 -5.41
C ARG A 549 2.82 12.92 -4.38
N VAL A 550 2.30 13.06 -3.16
CA VAL A 550 2.45 12.04 -2.12
C VAL A 550 1.77 10.73 -2.50
N LEU A 551 0.57 10.81 -3.08
CA LEU A 551 -0.18 9.63 -3.52
C LEU A 551 0.49 8.90 -4.69
N ASP A 552 1.14 9.62 -5.60
CA ASP A 552 1.90 9.01 -6.69
C ASP A 552 3.16 8.30 -6.16
N GLU A 553 3.85 8.83 -5.16
CA GLU A 553 4.92 8.13 -4.45
C GLU A 553 4.39 6.88 -3.74
N LEU A 554 3.29 6.98 -2.99
CA LEU A 554 2.61 5.84 -2.36
C LEU A 554 2.23 4.77 -3.38
N SER A 555 1.79 5.18 -4.59
CA SER A 555 1.43 4.27 -5.68
C SER A 555 2.59 3.37 -6.13
N MET A 556 3.84 3.79 -5.92
CA MET A 556 5.02 2.98 -6.25
C MET A 556 5.26 1.82 -5.27
N TYR A 557 4.55 1.79 -4.15
CA TYR A 557 4.56 0.66 -3.20
C TYR A 557 3.41 -0.33 -3.43
N GLN A 558 2.55 -0.07 -4.43
CA GLN A 558 1.47 -0.96 -4.82
C GLN A 558 1.95 -2.02 -5.82
N GLN A 559 1.51 -3.26 -5.64
CA GLN A 559 1.76 -4.35 -6.57
C GLN A 559 0.96 -4.14 -7.87
N VAL A 560 1.67 -4.08 -9.00
CA VAL A 560 1.08 -3.79 -10.32
C VAL A 560 1.31 -4.90 -11.34
N TRP A 561 1.94 -6.01 -10.94
CA TRP A 561 2.21 -7.15 -11.81
C TRP A 561 2.09 -8.46 -11.03
N GLN A 562 2.01 -9.59 -11.72
CA GLN A 562 1.96 -10.91 -11.11
C GLN A 562 3.35 -11.55 -11.15
N PRO A 563 4.10 -11.56 -10.03
CA PRO A 563 5.36 -12.28 -9.96
C PRO A 563 5.16 -13.79 -10.05
N PRO A 564 6.05 -14.53 -10.73
CA PRO A 564 5.93 -15.99 -10.88
C PRO A 564 6.10 -16.76 -9.57
N PHE A 565 6.73 -16.16 -8.57
CA PHE A 565 6.96 -16.74 -7.25
C PHE A 565 5.86 -16.41 -6.22
N ILE A 566 4.87 -15.56 -6.56
CA ILE A 566 3.68 -15.33 -5.72
C ILE A 566 2.52 -16.17 -6.28
N HIS A 567 2.09 -17.16 -5.51
CA HIS A 567 1.11 -18.16 -5.94
C HIS A 567 -0.35 -17.74 -5.80
N VAL A 568 -0.60 -16.57 -5.24
CA VAL A 568 -1.95 -15.96 -5.11
C VAL A 568 -2.04 -14.72 -6.00
N PRO A 569 -3.25 -14.22 -6.34
CA PRO A 569 -3.39 -12.99 -7.11
C PRO A 569 -2.75 -11.82 -6.40
N ALA A 570 -1.78 -11.15 -7.04
CA ALA A 570 -0.91 -10.18 -6.37
C ALA A 570 -1.33 -8.71 -6.55
N LEU A 571 -2.12 -8.39 -7.58
CA LEU A 571 -2.50 -7.02 -7.92
C LEU A 571 -3.12 -6.28 -6.73
N GLY A 572 -2.69 -5.05 -6.50
CA GLY A 572 -3.32 -4.14 -5.54
C GLY A 572 -2.76 -4.17 -4.11
N GLY A 573 -2.01 -5.21 -3.73
CA GLY A 573 -1.37 -5.29 -2.41
C GLY A 573 -0.29 -4.23 -2.21
N PHE A 574 -0.08 -3.77 -0.98
CA PHE A 574 0.94 -2.78 -0.63
C PHE A 574 2.04 -3.37 0.24
N GLY A 575 3.26 -2.87 0.06
CA GLY A 575 4.38 -3.13 0.94
C GLY A 575 4.35 -2.20 2.17
N VAL A 576 5.07 -2.60 3.22
CA VAL A 576 5.16 -1.85 4.48
C VAL A 576 5.99 -0.59 4.32
N MET A 577 7.25 -0.74 3.90
CA MET A 577 8.23 0.32 3.82
C MET A 577 9.31 0.01 2.77
N ASN A 578 10.20 0.95 2.53
CA ASN A 578 11.34 0.75 1.64
C ASN A 578 12.49 -0.06 2.27
N PHE A 579 12.24 -0.71 3.37
CA PHE A 579 13.17 -1.61 4.06
C PHE A 579 12.44 -2.83 4.64
N ASP A 580 11.50 -3.38 3.86
CA ASP A 580 10.77 -4.59 4.17
C ASP A 580 10.33 -5.28 2.87
N GLY A 581 10.52 -6.59 2.81
CA GLY A 581 10.23 -7.40 1.62
C GLY A 581 8.80 -7.93 1.51
N GLU A 582 7.92 -7.62 2.47
CA GLU A 582 6.56 -8.14 2.50
C GLU A 582 5.71 -7.60 1.37
N TRP A 583 4.93 -8.47 0.73
CA TRP A 583 4.12 -8.09 -0.41
C TRP A 583 2.77 -7.53 -0.01
N ASN A 584 2.00 -8.17 0.85
CA ASN A 584 0.63 -7.80 1.20
C ASN A 584 0.53 -7.66 2.71
N ASP A 585 0.45 -6.45 3.21
CA ASP A 585 0.51 -6.14 4.63
C ASP A 585 -0.84 -5.66 5.20
N SER A 586 -1.96 -5.94 4.59
CA SER A 586 -3.29 -5.47 5.03
C SER A 586 -3.53 -3.94 4.99
N ARG A 587 -2.49 -3.10 4.89
CA ARG A 587 -2.63 -1.63 4.83
C ARG A 587 -3.37 -1.11 3.61
N GLN A 588 -3.46 -1.89 2.54
CA GLN A 588 -4.26 -1.56 1.36
C GLN A 588 -5.73 -1.32 1.69
N THR A 589 -6.25 -1.92 2.75
CA THR A 589 -7.64 -1.71 3.19
C THR A 589 -7.86 -0.35 3.86
N LEU A 590 -6.81 0.27 4.41
CA LEU A 590 -6.84 1.67 4.83
C LEU A 590 -6.79 2.60 3.61
N PHE A 591 -5.95 2.26 2.63
CA PHE A 591 -5.61 3.16 1.53
C PHE A 591 -6.69 3.23 0.44
N CYS A 592 -7.47 2.16 0.25
CA CYS A 592 -8.34 1.96 -0.91
C CYS A 592 -9.27 3.15 -1.17
N GLU A 593 -9.95 3.67 -0.16
CA GLU A 593 -10.90 4.77 -0.34
C GLU A 593 -10.22 6.11 -0.59
N LEU A 594 -9.04 6.35 -0.01
CA LEU A 594 -8.27 7.56 -0.29
C LEU A 594 -7.97 7.71 -1.79
N PHE A 595 -7.59 6.62 -2.46
CA PHE A 595 -7.38 6.62 -3.90
C PHE A 595 -8.68 6.97 -4.67
N MET A 596 -9.83 6.40 -4.27
CA MET A 596 -11.13 6.71 -4.87
C MET A 596 -11.53 8.16 -4.62
N ASP A 597 -11.25 8.69 -3.45
CA ASP A 597 -11.51 10.09 -3.10
C ASP A 597 -10.64 11.08 -3.90
N TYR A 598 -9.38 10.72 -4.14
CA TYR A 598 -8.53 11.51 -5.04
C TYR A 598 -9.02 11.47 -6.50
N TYR A 599 -9.58 10.34 -6.96
CA TYR A 599 -10.29 10.32 -8.24
C TYR A 599 -11.42 11.36 -8.28
N ARG A 600 -12.26 11.41 -7.24
CA ARG A 600 -13.34 12.40 -7.18
C ARG A 600 -12.83 13.85 -7.27
N ALA A 601 -11.69 14.12 -6.64
CA ALA A 601 -11.06 15.43 -6.65
C ALA A 601 -10.36 15.78 -7.98
N THR A 602 -9.70 14.81 -8.63
CA THR A 602 -8.83 15.04 -9.80
C THR A 602 -9.44 14.61 -11.13
N GLY A 603 -10.34 13.63 -11.13
CA GLY A 603 -10.88 12.99 -12.33
C GLY A 603 -9.97 11.91 -12.94
N ASP A 604 -8.83 11.57 -12.34
CA ASP A 604 -7.92 10.56 -12.86
C ASP A 604 -8.44 9.13 -12.60
N PRO A 605 -8.94 8.39 -13.62
CA PRO A 605 -9.53 7.07 -13.44
C PRO A 605 -8.57 6.03 -12.89
N VAL A 606 -7.25 6.18 -13.12
CA VAL A 606 -6.22 5.27 -12.61
C VAL A 606 -6.28 5.18 -11.08
N LEU A 607 -6.59 6.28 -10.40
CA LEU A 607 -6.68 6.28 -8.95
C LEU A 607 -7.87 5.44 -8.46
N PHE A 608 -9.01 5.51 -9.13
CA PHE A 608 -10.15 4.66 -8.77
C PHE A 608 -9.88 3.17 -9.02
N GLU A 609 -9.25 2.84 -10.14
CA GLU A 609 -8.82 1.47 -10.46
C GLU A 609 -7.86 0.93 -9.39
N ARG A 610 -6.85 1.73 -8.98
CA ARG A 610 -5.89 1.40 -7.92
C ARG A 610 -6.56 1.19 -6.56
N GLY A 611 -7.49 2.06 -6.17
CA GLY A 611 -8.27 1.92 -4.95
C GLY A 611 -9.12 0.65 -4.95
N THR A 612 -9.76 0.34 -6.06
CA THR A 612 -10.55 -0.89 -6.24
C THR A 612 -9.67 -2.15 -6.13
N ALA A 613 -8.51 -2.14 -6.78
CA ALA A 613 -7.55 -3.26 -6.68
C ALA A 613 -7.03 -3.44 -5.25
N ALA A 614 -6.77 -2.34 -4.54
CA ALA A 614 -6.37 -2.34 -3.14
C ALA A 614 -7.44 -2.95 -2.22
N LEU A 615 -8.70 -2.57 -2.40
CA LEU A 615 -9.83 -3.16 -1.66
C LEU A 615 -9.90 -4.67 -1.85
N ARG A 616 -9.88 -5.13 -3.11
CA ARG A 616 -9.99 -6.55 -3.45
C ARG A 616 -8.81 -7.36 -2.89
N SER A 617 -7.60 -6.80 -2.92
CA SER A 617 -6.40 -7.48 -2.45
C SER A 617 -6.42 -7.75 -0.92
N GLY A 618 -7.24 -7.04 -0.16
CA GLY A 618 -7.45 -7.29 1.26
C GLY A 618 -8.03 -8.66 1.60
N PHE A 619 -8.62 -9.37 0.62
CA PHE A 619 -9.28 -10.65 0.82
C PHE A 619 -8.53 -11.86 0.26
N VAL A 620 -7.47 -11.65 -0.54
CA VAL A 620 -6.83 -12.74 -1.31
C VAL A 620 -6.16 -13.81 -0.46
N MET A 621 -5.78 -13.48 0.78
CA MET A 621 -5.13 -14.40 1.72
C MET A 621 -6.10 -15.06 2.70
N MET A 622 -7.37 -14.72 2.67
CA MET A 622 -8.35 -15.32 3.57
C MET A 622 -8.48 -16.82 3.32
N TYR A 623 -8.43 -17.62 4.37
CA TYR A 623 -8.74 -19.03 4.32
C TYR A 623 -10.25 -19.22 4.13
N CYS A 624 -10.66 -19.55 2.93
CA CYS A 624 -12.06 -19.83 2.57
C CYS A 624 -12.15 -20.54 1.19
N PRO A 625 -13.31 -21.16 0.86
CA PRO A 625 -13.51 -21.81 -0.43
C PRO A 625 -13.40 -20.86 -1.64
N GLU A 626 -13.73 -19.58 -1.44
CA GLU A 626 -13.70 -18.56 -2.49
C GLU A 626 -12.28 -18.19 -2.92
N ASN A 627 -11.25 -18.59 -2.16
CA ASN A 627 -9.84 -18.39 -2.48
C ASN A 627 -9.15 -19.72 -2.85
N PRO A 628 -9.43 -20.30 -4.02
CA PRO A 628 -8.95 -21.63 -4.39
C PRO A 628 -7.43 -21.73 -4.54
N LYS A 629 -6.72 -20.62 -4.65
CA LYS A 629 -5.24 -20.57 -4.67
C LYS A 629 -4.63 -20.44 -3.27
N ALA A 630 -5.25 -19.69 -2.37
CA ALA A 630 -4.76 -19.51 -1.00
C ALA A 630 -5.11 -20.69 -0.09
N LYS A 631 -6.33 -21.23 -0.20
CA LYS A 631 -6.82 -22.33 0.65
C LYS A 631 -5.87 -23.54 0.75
N PRO A 632 -5.34 -24.10 -0.37
CA PRO A 632 -4.40 -25.23 -0.29
C PRO A 632 -3.06 -24.88 0.38
N LEU A 633 -2.62 -23.62 0.33
CA LEU A 633 -1.41 -23.17 1.01
C LEU A 633 -1.61 -23.22 2.53
N TRP A 634 -2.77 -22.78 3.02
CA TRP A 634 -3.14 -22.86 4.42
C TRP A 634 -3.21 -24.31 4.91
N GLU A 635 -3.92 -25.18 4.20
CA GLU A 635 -4.10 -26.61 4.55
C GLU A 635 -2.77 -27.38 4.54
N LYS A 636 -1.82 -26.99 3.68
CA LYS A 636 -0.48 -27.58 3.66
C LYS A 636 0.30 -27.26 4.94
N VAL A 637 0.21 -26.03 5.44
CA VAL A 637 0.96 -25.57 6.63
C VAL A 637 0.22 -25.94 7.92
N TRP A 638 -1.10 -25.80 7.92
CA TRP A 638 -1.98 -26.06 9.04
C TRP A 638 -3.03 -27.13 8.66
N PRO A 639 -2.66 -28.43 8.64
CA PRO A 639 -3.55 -29.50 8.16
C PRO A 639 -4.84 -29.69 8.99
N PHE A 640 -4.91 -29.12 10.19
CA PHE A 640 -6.09 -29.16 11.05
C PHE A 640 -7.14 -28.09 10.70
N PHE A 641 -6.82 -27.13 9.82
CA PHE A 641 -7.80 -26.11 9.44
C PHE A 641 -9.01 -26.72 8.74
N GLY A 642 -10.22 -26.31 9.19
CA GLY A 642 -11.53 -26.79 8.72
C GLY A 642 -12.50 -25.63 8.45
N LYS A 643 -13.78 -25.94 8.43
CA LYS A 643 -14.85 -24.96 8.15
C LYS A 643 -14.94 -23.86 9.22
N GLU A 644 -14.59 -24.18 10.43
CA GLU A 644 -14.58 -23.29 11.58
C GLU A 644 -13.53 -22.19 11.42
N ASP A 645 -12.50 -22.45 10.62
CA ASP A 645 -11.40 -21.52 10.36
C ASP A 645 -11.63 -20.62 9.13
N TYR A 646 -12.74 -20.83 8.39
CA TYR A 646 -13.05 -19.95 7.24
C TYR A 646 -13.26 -18.51 7.70
N GLY A 647 -12.45 -17.61 7.18
CA GLY A 647 -12.35 -16.22 7.60
C GLY A 647 -10.99 -15.87 8.21
N PHE A 648 -10.22 -16.88 8.65
CA PHE A 648 -8.86 -16.64 9.11
C PHE A 648 -8.01 -16.04 7.98
N THR A 649 -7.19 -15.04 8.32
CA THR A 649 -6.24 -14.43 7.39
C THR A 649 -4.96 -14.09 8.13
N MET A 650 -3.89 -13.86 7.43
CA MET A 650 -2.65 -13.39 8.03
C MET A 650 -2.50 -11.87 7.86
N GLU A 651 -1.67 -11.28 8.69
CA GLU A 651 -1.35 -9.86 8.63
C GLU A 651 -0.69 -9.49 7.30
N ASN A 652 0.28 -10.28 6.88
CA ASN A 652 1.06 -10.07 5.67
C ASN A 652 1.47 -11.40 5.01
N TYR A 653 1.82 -11.34 3.74
CA TYR A 653 2.25 -12.50 2.96
C TYR A 653 3.73 -12.36 2.56
N GLY A 654 4.47 -13.46 2.68
CA GLY A 654 5.88 -13.46 2.32
C GLY A 654 6.77 -12.80 3.38
N HIS A 655 6.32 -12.79 4.63
CA HIS A 655 7.16 -12.37 5.76
C HIS A 655 8.55 -13.04 5.67
N VAL A 656 9.62 -12.32 5.90
CA VAL A 656 11.02 -12.67 5.62
C VAL A 656 11.43 -12.66 4.14
N GLY A 657 10.68 -11.99 3.29
CA GLY A 657 11.07 -11.68 1.91
C GLY A 657 10.98 -12.83 0.91
N THR A 658 10.44 -14.00 1.28
CA THR A 658 10.34 -15.14 0.37
C THR A 658 9.05 -15.91 0.55
N ALA A 659 8.17 -15.82 -0.46
CA ALA A 659 7.00 -16.68 -0.57
C ALA A 659 7.35 -18.15 -0.84
N ASP A 660 8.60 -18.47 -1.16
CA ASP A 660 9.12 -19.77 -1.56
C ASP A 660 9.78 -20.57 -0.42
N ARG A 661 9.92 -19.99 0.77
CA ARG A 661 10.47 -20.71 1.94
C ARG A 661 9.43 -21.66 2.54
N GLY A 662 9.43 -22.91 2.08
CA GLY A 662 8.78 -24.05 2.74
C GLY A 662 7.28 -23.96 3.02
N GLY A 663 6.78 -22.87 3.54
CA GLY A 663 5.38 -22.62 3.87
C GLY A 663 4.62 -21.73 2.87
N GLY A 664 5.25 -21.34 1.74
CA GLY A 664 4.61 -20.49 0.75
C GLY A 664 4.21 -19.10 1.28
N GLY A 665 4.90 -18.61 2.31
CA GLY A 665 4.61 -17.31 2.93
C GLY A 665 3.49 -17.33 3.97
N ILE A 666 3.00 -18.50 4.39
CA ILE A 666 1.90 -18.64 5.35
C ILE A 666 2.42 -18.49 6.79
N GLY A 667 1.79 -17.59 7.56
CA GLY A 667 2.09 -17.32 8.97
C GLY A 667 1.29 -18.15 9.96
N SER A 668 1.49 -17.90 11.25
CA SER A 668 0.86 -18.65 12.37
C SER A 668 -0.11 -17.81 13.22
N PHE A 669 -0.37 -16.57 12.86
CA PHE A 669 -1.20 -15.66 13.63
C PHE A 669 -1.99 -14.71 12.73
N THR A 670 -2.99 -14.08 13.32
CA THR A 670 -3.79 -13.03 12.69
C THR A 670 -4.07 -11.90 13.68
N ILE A 671 -4.30 -10.70 13.13
CA ILE A 671 -4.82 -9.54 13.85
C ILE A 671 -6.16 -9.17 13.20
N TYR A 672 -7.27 -9.40 13.90
CA TYR A 672 -8.62 -9.12 13.37
C TYR A 672 -8.72 -7.67 12.88
N ASP A 673 -8.34 -6.71 13.71
CA ASP A 673 -8.46 -5.28 13.43
C ASP A 673 -7.50 -4.75 12.36
N TRP A 674 -6.60 -5.60 11.86
CA TRP A 674 -5.67 -5.29 10.77
C TRP A 674 -5.93 -6.13 9.52
N GLY A 675 -6.25 -7.42 9.70
CA GLY A 675 -6.50 -8.37 8.62
C GLY A 675 -7.94 -8.33 8.10
N ASN A 676 -8.68 -9.42 8.38
CA ASN A 676 -10.02 -9.64 7.85
C ASN A 676 -11.07 -8.64 8.36
N GLY A 677 -11.03 -8.24 9.62
CA GLY A 677 -11.93 -7.22 10.18
C GLY A 677 -11.74 -5.85 9.52
N ALA A 678 -10.48 -5.48 9.27
CA ALA A 678 -10.14 -4.27 8.53
C ALA A 678 -10.60 -4.31 7.07
N ALA A 679 -10.44 -5.46 6.41
CA ALA A 679 -10.91 -5.65 5.04
C ALA A 679 -12.44 -5.59 4.95
N ALA A 680 -13.14 -6.21 5.91
CA ALA A 680 -14.60 -6.15 6.01
C ALA A 680 -15.09 -4.71 6.27
N GLU A 681 -14.41 -3.95 7.15
CA GLU A 681 -14.70 -2.54 7.36
C GLU A 681 -14.57 -1.75 6.07
N ALA A 682 -13.44 -1.86 5.38
CA ALA A 682 -13.19 -1.16 4.13
C ALA A 682 -14.25 -1.49 3.07
N ARG A 683 -14.61 -2.78 2.90
CA ARG A 683 -15.69 -3.19 1.99
C ARG A 683 -17.02 -2.54 2.35
N ASN A 684 -17.41 -2.56 3.62
CA ASN A 684 -18.70 -2.00 4.04
C ASN A 684 -18.74 -0.48 3.86
N ARG A 685 -17.64 0.23 4.14
CA ARG A 685 -17.51 1.66 3.95
C ARG A 685 -17.53 2.04 2.47
N VAL A 686 -16.76 1.35 1.62
CA VAL A 686 -16.78 1.55 0.17
C VAL A 686 -18.15 1.22 -0.43
N TYR A 687 -18.84 0.18 0.07
CA TYR A 687 -20.20 -0.13 -0.36
C TYR A 687 -21.19 0.99 -0.07
N ASP A 688 -21.07 1.62 1.09
CA ASP A 688 -21.95 2.75 1.43
C ASP A 688 -21.71 3.94 0.50
N HIS A 689 -20.44 4.29 0.23
CA HIS A 689 -20.04 5.50 -0.50
C HIS A 689 -19.97 5.32 -2.02
N TYR A 690 -19.64 4.11 -2.50
CA TYR A 690 -19.37 3.84 -3.93
C TYR A 690 -20.16 2.65 -4.51
N GLY A 691 -20.83 1.84 -3.67
CA GLY A 691 -21.62 0.69 -4.10
C GLY A 691 -20.80 -0.51 -4.55
N ASP A 692 -21.39 -1.30 -5.43
CA ASP A 692 -20.73 -2.38 -6.19
C ASP A 692 -20.24 -1.85 -7.55
N VAL A 693 -20.84 -0.75 -8.00
CA VAL A 693 -20.48 0.01 -9.20
C VAL A 693 -20.57 1.50 -8.87
N TYR A 694 -19.54 2.23 -9.24
CA TYR A 694 -19.55 3.69 -9.16
C TYR A 694 -19.59 4.31 -10.55
N VAL A 695 -20.41 5.34 -10.73
CA VAL A 695 -20.61 6.02 -12.01
C VAL A 695 -20.45 7.52 -11.83
N ASP A 696 -19.59 8.10 -12.64
CA ASP A 696 -19.42 9.55 -12.77
C ASP A 696 -19.94 9.98 -14.15
N ARG A 697 -21.20 10.42 -14.18
CA ARG A 697 -21.89 10.83 -15.42
C ARG A 697 -21.24 12.06 -16.04
N ALA A 698 -20.78 12.98 -15.20
CA ALA A 698 -20.16 14.22 -15.65
C ALA A 698 -18.85 13.98 -16.39
N ARG A 699 -18.09 12.95 -15.99
CA ARG A 699 -16.81 12.56 -16.63
C ARG A 699 -16.97 11.40 -17.62
N GLY A 700 -18.13 10.75 -17.68
CA GLY A 700 -18.35 9.58 -18.54
C GLY A 700 -17.59 8.33 -18.07
N HIS A 701 -17.40 8.17 -16.77
CA HIS A 701 -16.69 7.04 -16.20
C HIS A 701 -17.64 6.09 -15.46
N ALA A 702 -17.38 4.78 -15.56
CA ALA A 702 -18.04 3.75 -14.76
C ALA A 702 -17.02 2.74 -14.27
N PHE A 703 -17.07 2.40 -12.99
CA PHE A 703 -16.12 1.50 -12.34
C PHE A 703 -16.85 0.36 -11.64
N GLY A 704 -16.54 -0.86 -12.03
CA GLY A 704 -17.00 -2.05 -11.32
C GLY A 704 -16.07 -2.34 -10.13
N ILE A 705 -16.62 -2.35 -8.92
CA ILE A 705 -15.89 -2.57 -7.68
C ILE A 705 -15.95 -4.04 -7.26
N ASP A 706 -17.14 -4.64 -7.28
CA ASP A 706 -17.39 -5.98 -6.75
C ASP A 706 -17.96 -6.93 -7.79
N GLY A 707 -17.08 -7.72 -8.42
CA GLY A 707 -17.48 -8.78 -9.34
C GLY A 707 -18.30 -8.34 -10.56
N VAL A 708 -18.23 -7.08 -10.95
CA VAL A 708 -18.91 -6.48 -12.12
C VAL A 708 -17.88 -5.76 -12.97
N ALA A 709 -17.96 -5.94 -14.29
CA ALA A 709 -17.36 -5.01 -15.24
C ALA A 709 -18.38 -3.92 -15.57
N ALA A 710 -17.98 -2.66 -15.54
CA ALA A 710 -18.84 -1.52 -15.83
C ALA A 710 -18.20 -0.64 -16.90
N GLU A 711 -18.98 -0.22 -17.88
CA GLU A 711 -18.57 0.66 -18.98
C GLU A 711 -19.62 1.75 -19.17
N PHE A 712 -19.20 3.01 -19.22
CA PHE A 712 -20.08 4.12 -19.61
C PHE A 712 -20.03 4.30 -21.13
N ARG A 713 -21.17 4.21 -21.80
CA ARG A 713 -21.23 4.32 -23.26
C ARG A 713 -22.57 4.89 -23.74
N GLY A 714 -22.52 6.00 -24.51
CA GLY A 714 -23.69 6.54 -25.19
C GLY A 714 -24.84 6.93 -24.25
N GLY A 715 -24.57 7.48 -23.07
CA GLY A 715 -25.60 7.85 -22.10
C GLY A 715 -26.20 6.68 -21.31
N ALA A 716 -25.58 5.50 -21.39
CA ALA A 716 -25.97 4.31 -20.66
C ALA A 716 -24.78 3.67 -19.95
N ILE A 717 -25.06 2.86 -18.95
CA ILE A 717 -24.06 1.99 -18.30
C ILE A 717 -24.28 0.58 -18.79
N ARG A 718 -23.23 -0.03 -19.33
CA ARG A 718 -23.19 -1.47 -19.57
C ARG A 718 -22.54 -2.14 -18.37
N LEU A 719 -23.25 -3.10 -17.79
CA LEU A 719 -22.78 -3.95 -16.70
C LEU A 719 -22.63 -5.38 -17.19
N VAL A 720 -21.55 -6.04 -16.81
CA VAL A 720 -21.34 -7.46 -17.10
C VAL A 720 -20.94 -8.16 -15.79
N ASP A 721 -21.75 -9.13 -15.37
CA ASP A 721 -21.44 -9.92 -14.18
C ASP A 721 -20.24 -10.83 -14.43
N ARG A 722 -19.33 -10.87 -13.47
CA ARG A 722 -18.13 -11.72 -13.49
C ARG A 722 -18.27 -12.95 -12.60
N VAL A 723 -19.39 -13.07 -11.89
CA VAL A 723 -19.61 -14.10 -10.85
C VAL A 723 -20.51 -15.23 -11.36
N ALA A 724 -21.15 -15.06 -12.51
CA ALA A 724 -22.01 -16.03 -13.18
C ALA A 724 -23.20 -16.55 -12.32
N ARG A 725 -23.80 -15.66 -11.52
CA ARG A 725 -25.04 -15.93 -10.75
C ARG A 725 -25.88 -14.67 -10.62
N PRO A 726 -27.22 -14.78 -10.66
CA PRO A 726 -28.10 -13.64 -10.46
C PRO A 726 -27.87 -12.99 -9.11
N ARG A 727 -27.76 -11.66 -9.08
CA ARG A 727 -27.58 -10.90 -7.86
C ARG A 727 -28.02 -9.44 -7.97
N LYS A 728 -28.30 -8.85 -6.83
CA LYS A 728 -28.59 -7.42 -6.73
C LYS A 728 -27.29 -6.63 -6.61
N VAL A 729 -27.13 -5.62 -7.47
CA VAL A 729 -25.95 -4.74 -7.55
C VAL A 729 -26.37 -3.31 -7.20
N LYS A 730 -25.65 -2.68 -6.26
CA LYS A 730 -25.81 -1.27 -5.92
C LYS A 730 -24.93 -0.42 -6.83
N VAL A 731 -25.56 0.43 -7.63
CA VAL A 731 -24.87 1.49 -8.42
C VAL A 731 -24.99 2.80 -7.68
N VAL A 732 -23.86 3.49 -7.46
CA VAL A 732 -23.80 4.80 -6.82
C VAL A 732 -23.29 5.83 -7.82
N PHE A 733 -23.88 7.01 -7.86
CA PHE A 733 -23.52 8.10 -8.74
C PHE A 733 -22.70 9.18 -8.00
N GLU A 734 -22.06 10.05 -8.78
CA GLU A 734 -21.21 11.14 -8.28
C GLU A 734 -21.94 12.14 -7.36
N ASP A 735 -23.25 12.26 -7.49
CA ASP A 735 -24.10 13.10 -6.64
C ASP A 735 -24.59 12.40 -5.36
N GLY A 736 -24.18 11.16 -5.14
CA GLY A 736 -24.58 10.33 -4.00
C GLY A 736 -25.91 9.60 -4.17
N SER A 737 -26.63 9.79 -5.28
CA SER A 737 -27.81 8.99 -5.59
C SER A 737 -27.43 7.53 -5.87
N ALA A 738 -28.36 6.60 -5.65
CA ALA A 738 -28.08 5.18 -5.83
C ALA A 738 -29.25 4.45 -6.50
N LEU A 739 -28.89 3.42 -7.26
CA LEU A 739 -29.84 2.55 -7.95
C LEU A 739 -29.49 1.08 -7.64
N ALA A 740 -30.50 0.25 -7.41
CA ALA A 740 -30.34 -1.20 -7.27
C ALA A 740 -30.76 -1.90 -8.57
N ILE A 741 -29.90 -2.77 -9.08
CA ILE A 741 -30.10 -3.47 -10.36
C ILE A 741 -30.02 -4.97 -10.10
N GLU A 742 -31.02 -5.71 -10.58
CA GLU A 742 -30.92 -7.18 -10.68
C GLU A 742 -30.03 -7.49 -11.89
N LEU A 743 -28.87 -8.08 -11.65
CA LEU A 743 -27.88 -8.43 -12.68
C LEU A 743 -27.83 -9.95 -12.82
N ASP A 744 -28.20 -10.43 -14.04
CA ASP A 744 -28.07 -11.79 -14.48
C ASP A 744 -27.31 -11.81 -15.81
N GLY A 745 -26.03 -12.15 -15.78
CA GLY A 745 -25.12 -12.06 -16.91
C GLY A 745 -24.77 -10.63 -17.30
N ALA A 746 -25.64 -9.91 -18.01
CA ALA A 746 -25.37 -8.53 -18.45
C ALA A 746 -26.63 -7.66 -18.43
N ALA A 747 -26.44 -6.38 -18.18
CA ALA A 747 -27.50 -5.36 -18.24
C ALA A 747 -27.00 -4.08 -18.91
N VAL A 748 -27.91 -3.39 -19.59
CA VAL A 748 -27.68 -2.02 -20.09
C VAL A 748 -28.70 -1.13 -19.42
N VAL A 749 -28.24 -0.12 -18.68
CA VAL A 749 -29.07 0.78 -17.90
C VAL A 749 -28.99 2.16 -18.52
N PRO A 750 -30.05 2.64 -19.18
CA PRO A 750 -30.11 4.00 -19.67
C PRO A 750 -30.03 5.00 -18.50
N LEU A 751 -29.30 6.09 -18.67
CA LEU A 751 -29.25 7.18 -17.70
C LEU A 751 -30.12 8.33 -18.25
N GLU A 752 -31.27 8.58 -17.60
CA GLU A 752 -32.11 9.68 -17.96
C GLU A 752 -31.37 11.02 -17.78
N GLY A 753 -31.32 11.85 -18.82
CA GLY A 753 -30.75 13.20 -18.77
C GLY A 753 -29.42 13.43 -19.47
N ALA A 754 -28.83 12.42 -20.14
CA ALA A 754 -27.69 12.65 -21.03
C ALA A 754 -28.21 13.24 -22.34
N SER A 755 -28.35 14.59 -22.40
CA SER A 755 -28.59 15.30 -23.65
C SER A 755 -27.44 15.00 -24.62
N GLU A 756 -27.80 14.67 -25.87
CA GLU A 756 -26.90 14.60 -27.00
C GLU A 756 -26.11 15.91 -27.17
N ALA A 757 -25.00 16.06 -26.50
CA ALA A 757 -24.08 17.15 -26.76
C ALA A 757 -23.15 16.74 -27.90
N GLY A 758 -23.51 17.14 -29.12
CA GLY A 758 -22.56 17.38 -30.19
C GLY A 758 -22.30 16.29 -31.21
N SER A 759 -23.25 16.02 -32.08
CA SER A 759 -22.90 15.64 -33.45
C SER A 759 -23.42 16.70 -34.42
N SER A 760 -22.91 17.91 -34.41
CA SER A 760 -23.01 18.84 -35.52
C SER A 760 -21.88 18.54 -36.51
N ARG A 761 -22.14 17.67 -37.48
CA ARG A 761 -21.41 17.68 -38.74
C ARG A 761 -21.69 19.01 -39.44
N PRO A 762 -20.74 19.76 -39.94
CA PRO A 762 -21.00 20.87 -40.84
C PRO A 762 -21.49 20.30 -42.16
N ALA A 763 -22.72 20.70 -42.53
CA ALA A 763 -23.26 20.48 -43.86
C ALA A 763 -22.36 21.21 -44.86
N GLY A 764 -21.81 20.48 -45.81
CA GLY A 764 -21.20 21.04 -46.99
C GLY A 764 -22.28 21.68 -47.84
N GLY A 765 -22.03 22.91 -48.29
CA GLY A 765 -22.81 23.61 -49.27
C GLY A 765 -21.93 24.49 -50.15
N ARG A 766 -21.74 24.02 -51.37
CA ARG A 766 -21.38 24.69 -52.63
C ARG A 766 -20.25 25.74 -52.63
#